data_bf3ac784037b35ab2970c84de1e4f7c8
#
_entry.id   bf3ac784037b35ab2970c84de1e4f7c8
#
_cell.length_a   1.000
_cell.length_b   1.000
_cell.length_c   1.000
_cell.angle_alpha   90.00
_cell.angle_beta   90.00
_cell.angle_gamma   90.00
#
_symmetry.space_group_name_H-M   'P 1'
#
loop_
_entity.id
_entity.type
_entity.pdbx_description
1 polymer ?
#
loop_
_entity_poly.entity_id
_entity_poly.type
_entity_poly.pdbx_seq_one_letter_code
_entity_poly.pdbx_strand_id
1 'polypeptide(L)'
;MAWAIAASALLDSGSAARADEPTASPGTANVAPPRLVRGGEVPYPEGAHGDVEVVLELVVDKDGRVQDAHSVAGDEPFASAATSASRDFVFEPAKRGGAPVVAKIRMKVAFVEAHEPSASPAGPAPPTSAPRSTKPTPIEEVEVRGVKREAGKTTLGQAEIRELPGAFGDAFRAIEMLPGVVPMASGLPFFFVRGAPPGNTGYFLDGVRVPLLYHLALGPAVIHPGLVDHVDFYAGAPPARFGRFAGGFVSGEVREPAKRFHGEGNIRLFDTGLLAEAPFAGGKGTFLGAGRVSYTALLFSAIVPEVRLDYWDYQGRVAYDLTPRDRVSIFAFGSHDFLGEVNEDSGRVKTVFATQFHRLDTRYDRKISGGRMRLAVTLGVDESSLGDEVVSRDRMLATRFELEKKLSDDLLFRAGADGTFDRYDLLDETTGSRGTSDSVQTIYPPRSDFALGARADVVWRVHPRVEVVPGARFDLFGSAISDDVVVLGPQAARTTVIPAVDPRLAVRTKVSPSVTHVSTLGLQHQTPSFVVPIPGLQVGRLSEGLQSAVHASQGVEVALPWKLSLAPTVFVANSFGLTDAVSTCGTDFDVDDPRCVRRVSGQTYGLELSLRRAFGERFTGFVSYPLARSTRLTRPLGFRQRGGVSSLGQLGSTLRIAGEFDRTHVMNLAASYLLGAGWRVGARFYFYTGRPYSEEIRGVPIPPYNGYRYPDFHRFDFRVEKRWTFGQTGYVAFVAEWLNATLRKEAFSLECASFGDSPDLTTSLPGSRCKPQEVGPITIPSLGVEGGF
;
A
#
# COMPACT_ATOMS: atom_id res chain seq x y z
N MET A 1 -0.47 -11.94 25.75
CA MET A 1 -1.68 -11.84 26.59
C MET A 1 -2.04 -10.42 27.01
N ALA A 2 -1.14 -9.45 26.92
CA ALA A 2 -1.33 -8.06 27.37
C ALA A 2 -2.15 -7.12 26.43
N TRP A 3 -2.64 -7.58 25.31
CA TRP A 3 -3.30 -6.74 24.29
C TRP A 3 -4.83 -6.59 24.41
N ALA A 4 -5.46 -7.27 25.37
CA ALA A 4 -6.93 -7.36 25.43
C ALA A 4 -7.61 -6.36 26.40
N ILE A 5 -6.89 -5.58 27.20
CA ILE A 5 -7.46 -4.87 28.35
C ILE A 5 -7.68 -3.38 28.13
N ALA A 6 -7.09 -2.76 27.11
CA ALA A 6 -7.07 -1.29 26.97
C ALA A 6 -8.31 -0.63 26.32
N ALA A 7 -9.36 -1.37 25.93
CA ALA A 7 -10.43 -0.82 25.11
C ALA A 7 -11.77 -0.52 25.83
N SER A 8 -11.89 -0.69 27.13
CA SER A 8 -13.21 -0.70 27.81
C SER A 8 -13.58 0.53 28.66
N ALA A 9 -12.77 1.55 28.77
CA ALA A 9 -13.01 2.59 29.75
C ALA A 9 -13.01 4.03 29.18
N LEU A 10 -13.96 4.38 28.30
CA LEU A 10 -14.22 5.78 27.96
C LEU A 10 -15.68 5.96 27.54
N LEU A 11 -16.58 6.06 28.53
CA LEU A 11 -17.87 6.73 28.41
C LEU A 11 -18.30 7.17 29.81
N ASP A 12 -18.01 8.38 30.20
CA ASP A 12 -18.97 9.24 30.92
C ASP A 12 -18.44 10.67 31.11
N SER A 13 -19.43 11.59 31.15
CA SER A 13 -19.40 12.99 31.61
C SER A 13 -19.18 14.08 30.55
N GLY A 14 -20.28 14.81 30.40
CA GLY A 14 -20.43 16.01 29.58
C GLY A 14 -20.22 17.31 30.38
N SER A 15 -20.26 18.40 29.69
CA SER A 15 -20.97 19.64 30.01
C SER A 15 -20.47 20.81 29.11
N ALA A 16 -21.40 21.66 28.75
CA ALA A 16 -21.30 22.73 27.78
C ALA A 16 -20.76 24.06 28.35
N ALA A 17 -20.16 24.88 27.49
CA ALA A 17 -20.17 26.34 27.65
C ALA A 17 -20.08 27.05 26.29
N ARG A 18 -20.92 28.05 26.12
CA ARG A 18 -21.14 28.94 24.99
C ARG A 18 -20.25 30.18 25.10
N ALA A 19 -19.76 30.72 24.01
CA ALA A 19 -19.30 32.11 23.93
C ALA A 19 -19.42 32.70 22.53
N ASP A 20 -19.70 33.97 22.45
CA ASP A 20 -20.26 34.80 21.40
C ASP A 20 -19.33 35.16 20.21
N GLU A 21 -20.02 35.52 19.10
CA GLU A 21 -19.43 36.11 17.87
C GLU A 21 -19.08 37.60 18.04
N PRO A 22 -18.20 38.13 17.19
CA PRO A 22 -18.24 39.54 16.81
C PRO A 22 -18.43 39.76 15.29
N THR A 23 -19.20 40.77 15.03
CA THR A 23 -19.69 41.32 13.78
C THR A 23 -18.60 41.91 12.84
N ALA A 24 -18.81 41.75 11.52
CA ALA A 24 -18.00 42.30 10.43
C ALA A 24 -18.56 43.57 9.82
N SER A 25 -17.68 44.47 9.37
CA SER A 25 -17.97 45.67 8.58
C SER A 25 -17.67 45.48 7.08
N PRO A 26 -18.34 46.22 6.16
CA PRO A 26 -18.34 45.91 4.72
C PRO A 26 -17.27 46.67 3.90
N GLY A 27 -16.67 46.00 2.95
CA GLY A 27 -15.75 46.60 1.98
C GLY A 27 -15.32 45.68 0.86
N THR A 28 -15.65 46.05 -0.39
CA THR A 28 -15.24 45.56 -1.70
C THR A 28 -15.78 44.19 -2.10
N ALA A 29 -16.53 44.17 -3.18
CA ALA A 29 -17.09 42.96 -3.81
C ALA A 29 -15.96 42.01 -4.24
N ASN A 30 -15.66 41.05 -3.37
CA ASN A 30 -14.65 40.05 -3.62
C ASN A 30 -15.28 38.99 -4.54
N VAL A 31 -14.71 38.78 -5.74
CA VAL A 31 -15.11 37.69 -6.65
C VAL A 31 -14.24 36.50 -6.34
N ALA A 32 -14.82 35.43 -5.78
CA ALA A 32 -14.16 34.15 -5.63
C ALA A 32 -14.35 33.34 -6.92
N PRO A 33 -13.27 32.84 -7.56
CA PRO A 33 -13.37 31.99 -8.75
C PRO A 33 -13.97 30.62 -8.42
N PRO A 34 -14.49 29.90 -9.45
CA PRO A 34 -14.97 28.54 -9.25
C PRO A 34 -13.81 27.62 -8.88
N ARG A 35 -14.04 26.74 -7.95
CA ARG A 35 -13.05 25.76 -7.48
C ARG A 35 -13.51 24.36 -7.85
N LEU A 36 -12.63 23.56 -8.43
CA LEU A 36 -12.91 22.16 -8.69
C LEU A 36 -13.09 21.44 -7.33
N VAL A 37 -14.32 21.02 -7.08
CA VAL A 37 -14.67 20.26 -5.88
C VAL A 37 -14.65 18.79 -6.20
N ARG A 38 -14.81 18.44 -7.51
CA ARG A 38 -15.15 17.13 -7.90
C ARG A 38 -14.89 16.85 -9.38
N GLY A 39 -14.35 15.71 -9.70
CA GLY A 39 -13.76 15.39 -11.00
C GLY A 39 -12.28 15.70 -10.95
N GLY A 40 -11.63 15.57 -12.04
CA GLY A 40 -10.19 15.78 -12.12
C GLY A 40 -9.46 14.55 -12.60
N GLU A 41 -10.09 13.39 -12.54
CA GLU A 41 -9.60 12.21 -13.23
C GLU A 41 -10.12 12.24 -14.67
N VAL A 42 -9.22 12.55 -15.58
CA VAL A 42 -9.49 12.38 -17.01
C VAL A 42 -8.85 11.07 -17.43
N PRO A 43 -9.63 10.11 -17.93
CA PRO A 43 -9.07 8.85 -18.39
C PRO A 43 -8.08 9.13 -19.52
N TYR A 44 -6.89 8.58 -19.39
CA TYR A 44 -5.91 8.64 -20.46
C TYR A 44 -6.48 7.95 -21.70
N PRO A 45 -6.45 8.59 -22.89
CA PRO A 45 -7.05 8.01 -24.10
C PRO A 45 -6.41 6.66 -24.40
N GLU A 46 -7.22 5.63 -24.58
CA GLU A 46 -6.73 4.30 -24.89
C GLU A 46 -5.97 4.29 -26.20
N GLY A 47 -4.78 3.71 -26.16
CA GLY A 47 -3.90 3.63 -27.31
C GLY A 47 -3.16 4.92 -27.65
N ALA A 48 -3.32 5.99 -26.88
CA ALA A 48 -2.46 7.16 -26.97
C ALA A 48 -1.18 6.95 -26.15
N HIS A 49 -0.11 7.63 -26.54
CA HIS A 49 1.20 7.58 -25.89
C HIS A 49 1.79 8.98 -25.73
N GLY A 50 2.58 9.18 -24.67
CA GLY A 50 3.30 10.41 -24.41
C GLY A 50 2.56 11.38 -23.51
N ASP A 51 3.30 12.33 -22.98
CA ASP A 51 2.78 13.38 -22.12
C ASP A 51 2.20 14.50 -22.99
N VAL A 52 0.90 14.80 -22.83
CA VAL A 52 0.20 15.83 -23.58
C VAL A 52 -0.54 16.76 -22.63
N GLU A 53 -0.39 18.05 -22.82
CA GLU A 53 -1.15 19.08 -22.11
C GLU A 53 -2.30 19.57 -23.00
N VAL A 54 -3.53 19.47 -22.51
CA VAL A 54 -4.73 20.00 -23.14
C VAL A 54 -5.23 21.19 -22.35
N VAL A 55 -5.48 22.31 -23.00
CA VAL A 55 -6.09 23.48 -22.37
C VAL A 55 -7.57 23.51 -22.72
N LEU A 56 -8.41 23.43 -21.71
CA LEU A 56 -9.86 23.52 -21.84
C LEU A 56 -10.35 24.91 -21.43
N GLU A 57 -11.38 25.38 -22.11
CA GLU A 57 -12.16 26.52 -21.70
C GLU A 57 -13.53 25.99 -21.23
N LEU A 58 -13.88 26.28 -19.97
CA LEU A 58 -15.08 25.76 -19.32
C LEU A 58 -15.98 26.89 -18.88
N VAL A 59 -17.29 26.73 -19.07
CA VAL A 59 -18.32 27.60 -18.48
C VAL A 59 -18.96 26.87 -17.31
N VAL A 60 -18.75 27.39 -16.10
CA VAL A 60 -19.28 26.84 -14.84
C VAL A 60 -20.50 27.64 -14.44
N ASP A 61 -21.63 26.96 -14.21
CA ASP A 61 -22.89 27.56 -13.82
C ASP A 61 -22.97 27.90 -12.31
N LYS A 62 -24.10 28.46 -11.88
CA LYS A 62 -24.32 28.85 -10.48
C LYS A 62 -24.41 27.66 -9.51
N ASP A 63 -24.63 26.47 -10.02
CA ASP A 63 -24.70 25.25 -9.25
C ASP A 63 -23.34 24.50 -9.22
N GLY A 64 -22.33 25.09 -9.89
CA GLY A 64 -20.98 24.54 -9.99
C GLY A 64 -20.81 23.47 -11.06
N ARG A 65 -21.77 23.32 -11.97
CA ARG A 65 -21.71 22.34 -13.07
C ARG A 65 -21.10 22.97 -14.32
N VAL A 66 -20.37 22.16 -15.09
CA VAL A 66 -19.87 22.59 -16.39
C VAL A 66 -21.02 22.61 -17.39
N GLN A 67 -21.38 23.80 -17.83
CA GLN A 67 -22.44 24.04 -18.81
C GLN A 67 -21.90 23.86 -20.23
N ASP A 68 -20.66 24.29 -20.47
CA ASP A 68 -19.97 24.16 -21.76
C ASP A 68 -18.50 23.88 -21.56
N ALA A 69 -17.90 23.09 -22.48
CA ALA A 69 -16.51 22.69 -22.44
C ALA A 69 -15.98 22.50 -23.85
N HIS A 70 -14.87 23.17 -24.18
CA HIS A 70 -14.17 22.96 -25.46
C HIS A 70 -12.64 23.09 -25.25
N SER A 71 -11.88 22.38 -26.07
CA SER A 71 -10.43 22.49 -26.05
C SER A 71 -9.96 23.73 -26.82
N VAL A 72 -9.06 24.50 -26.22
CA VAL A 72 -8.43 25.68 -26.83
C VAL A 72 -7.04 25.33 -27.38
N ALA A 73 -6.40 24.31 -26.80
CA ALA A 73 -5.13 23.75 -27.24
C ALA A 73 -5.00 22.29 -26.74
N GLY A 74 -4.33 21.46 -27.54
CA GLY A 74 -4.06 20.05 -27.27
C GLY A 74 -4.33 19.19 -28.49
N ASP A 75 -3.62 18.07 -28.58
CA ASP A 75 -3.68 17.16 -29.71
C ASP A 75 -4.77 16.07 -29.51
N GLU A 76 -5.36 15.58 -30.60
CA GLU A 76 -6.23 14.40 -30.53
C GLU A 76 -5.40 13.11 -30.33
N PRO A 77 -5.89 12.12 -29.58
CA PRO A 77 -7.24 12.00 -28.97
C PRO A 77 -7.39 12.63 -27.58
N PHE A 78 -6.38 13.29 -27.06
CA PHE A 78 -6.34 13.86 -25.71
C PHE A 78 -7.33 15.04 -25.56
N ALA A 79 -7.45 15.89 -26.59
CA ALA A 79 -8.37 17.02 -26.58
C ALA A 79 -9.83 16.55 -26.43
N SER A 80 -10.22 15.52 -27.17
CA SER A 80 -11.56 14.92 -27.07
C SER A 80 -11.79 14.23 -25.72
N ALA A 81 -10.80 13.52 -25.18
CA ALA A 81 -10.88 12.87 -23.88
C ALA A 81 -11.04 13.88 -22.74
N ALA A 82 -10.22 14.93 -22.74
CA ALA A 82 -10.27 16.01 -21.76
C ALA A 82 -11.62 16.75 -21.82
N THR A 83 -12.08 17.11 -23.00
CA THR A 83 -13.37 17.78 -23.20
C THR A 83 -14.53 16.94 -22.72
N SER A 84 -14.55 15.66 -23.05
CA SER A 84 -15.60 14.73 -22.62
C SER A 84 -15.62 14.55 -21.11
N ALA A 85 -14.47 14.34 -20.49
CA ALA A 85 -14.38 14.16 -19.05
C ALA A 85 -14.71 15.45 -18.27
N SER A 86 -14.33 16.62 -18.80
CA SER A 86 -14.55 17.88 -18.12
C SER A 86 -16.03 18.28 -17.96
N ARG A 87 -16.93 17.76 -18.77
CA ARG A 87 -18.37 17.95 -18.64
C ARG A 87 -18.92 17.37 -17.34
N ASP A 88 -18.20 16.43 -16.77
CA ASP A 88 -18.55 15.76 -15.54
C ASP A 88 -17.92 16.40 -14.29
N PHE A 89 -17.11 17.43 -14.46
CA PHE A 89 -16.49 18.15 -13.36
C PHE A 89 -17.52 18.98 -12.62
N VAL A 90 -17.39 19.01 -11.30
CA VAL A 90 -18.23 19.82 -10.43
C VAL A 90 -17.33 20.79 -9.68
N PHE A 91 -17.68 22.05 -9.77
CA PHE A 91 -16.98 23.14 -9.11
C PHE A 91 -17.81 23.69 -7.94
N GLU A 92 -17.18 24.23 -6.95
CA GLU A 92 -17.79 25.25 -6.15
C GLU A 92 -17.99 26.48 -7.05
N PRO A 93 -19.23 27.00 -7.21
CA PRO A 93 -19.48 28.07 -8.17
C PRO A 93 -18.71 29.34 -7.80
N ALA A 94 -18.34 30.12 -8.80
CA ALA A 94 -17.80 31.46 -8.58
C ALA A 94 -18.77 32.29 -7.75
N LYS A 95 -18.26 33.05 -6.79
CA LYS A 95 -19.08 33.93 -5.94
C LYS A 95 -18.69 35.40 -6.12
N ARG A 96 -19.68 36.26 -6.26
CA ARG A 96 -19.48 37.69 -6.24
C ARG A 96 -20.31 38.28 -5.09
N GLY A 97 -19.65 38.84 -4.08
CA GLY A 97 -20.32 39.33 -2.89
C GLY A 97 -21.08 38.24 -2.14
N GLY A 98 -20.56 36.99 -2.15
CA GLY A 98 -21.22 35.83 -1.51
C GLY A 98 -22.30 35.11 -2.36
N ALA A 99 -22.80 35.70 -3.43
CA ALA A 99 -23.79 35.08 -4.32
C ALA A 99 -23.12 34.27 -5.46
N PRO A 100 -23.61 33.08 -5.78
CA PRO A 100 -23.05 32.27 -6.86
C PRO A 100 -23.32 32.90 -8.25
N VAL A 101 -22.32 32.93 -9.10
CA VAL A 101 -22.39 33.50 -10.45
C VAL A 101 -21.81 32.53 -11.48
N VAL A 102 -22.27 32.64 -12.72
CA VAL A 102 -21.66 31.89 -13.84
C VAL A 102 -20.25 32.44 -14.11
N ALA A 103 -19.30 31.55 -14.31
CA ALA A 103 -17.92 31.92 -14.57
C ALA A 103 -17.34 31.09 -15.72
N LYS A 104 -16.51 31.78 -16.52
CA LYS A 104 -15.71 31.17 -17.59
C LYS A 104 -14.27 31.01 -17.08
N ILE A 105 -13.75 29.79 -17.15
CA ILE A 105 -12.41 29.46 -16.66
C ILE A 105 -11.61 28.72 -17.74
N ARG A 106 -10.31 28.79 -17.65
CA ARG A 106 -9.39 27.94 -18.38
C ARG A 106 -8.77 26.92 -17.44
N MET A 107 -8.76 25.68 -17.89
CA MET A 107 -8.20 24.56 -17.15
C MET A 107 -7.21 23.79 -18.00
N LYS A 108 -6.09 23.44 -17.42
CA LYS A 108 -5.11 22.56 -18.06
C LYS A 108 -5.34 21.13 -17.59
N VAL A 109 -5.38 20.23 -18.54
CA VAL A 109 -5.43 18.79 -18.33
C VAL A 109 -4.11 18.23 -18.82
N ALA A 110 -3.27 17.75 -17.91
CA ALA A 110 -2.05 17.06 -18.26
C ALA A 110 -2.31 15.57 -18.32
N PHE A 111 -2.16 14.98 -19.48
CA PHE A 111 -2.12 13.55 -19.65
C PHE A 111 -0.67 13.10 -19.49
N VAL A 112 -0.44 12.32 -18.44
CA VAL A 112 0.87 11.72 -18.18
C VAL A 112 0.71 10.24 -18.40
N GLU A 113 1.46 9.71 -19.34
CA GLU A 113 1.51 8.26 -19.52
C GLU A 113 2.11 7.68 -18.23
N ALA A 114 1.37 6.76 -17.57
CA ALA A 114 1.65 6.30 -16.20
C ALA A 114 3.11 5.86 -16.00
N HIS A 115 3.94 6.82 -15.72
CA HIS A 115 5.33 6.71 -15.30
C HIS A 115 5.70 8.03 -14.63
N GLU A 116 6.35 7.99 -13.52
CA GLU A 116 6.84 9.07 -12.66
C GLU A 116 6.99 10.50 -13.24
N PRO A 117 6.89 11.51 -12.39
CA PRO A 117 6.57 12.87 -12.74
C PRO A 117 7.66 13.60 -13.57
N SER A 118 7.25 14.23 -14.63
CA SER A 118 8.08 15.14 -15.43
C SER A 118 7.50 16.54 -15.48
N ALA A 119 8.27 17.54 -15.13
CA ALA A 119 7.87 18.93 -15.13
C ALA A 119 7.70 19.52 -16.53
N SER A 120 6.68 20.34 -16.69
CA SER A 120 6.45 21.14 -17.89
C SER A 120 7.34 22.39 -17.93
N PRO A 121 7.89 22.80 -19.09
CA PRO A 121 8.75 23.97 -19.18
C PRO A 121 7.93 25.26 -19.29
N ALA A 122 8.38 26.30 -18.59
CA ALA A 122 7.92 27.65 -18.79
C ALA A 122 8.42 28.20 -20.16
N GLY A 123 7.50 28.63 -21.00
CA GLY A 123 7.83 29.29 -22.26
C GLY A 123 8.37 30.72 -22.05
N PRO A 124 9.11 31.26 -23.02
CA PRO A 124 9.74 32.58 -22.93
C PRO A 124 8.73 33.74 -23.04
N ALA A 125 8.97 34.79 -22.29
CA ALA A 125 8.17 36.00 -22.27
C ALA A 125 8.23 36.77 -23.62
N PRO A 126 7.12 37.29 -24.14
CA PRO A 126 7.13 38.22 -25.27
C PRO A 126 7.30 39.66 -24.84
N PRO A 127 7.78 40.54 -25.71
CA PRO A 127 8.11 41.94 -25.38
C PRO A 127 6.88 42.85 -25.32
N THR A 128 7.06 43.89 -24.55
CA THR A 128 6.12 44.92 -24.13
C THR A 128 5.53 45.74 -25.27
N SER A 129 4.23 45.95 -25.28
CA SER A 129 3.57 47.19 -25.67
C SER A 129 2.16 47.32 -25.11
N ALA A 130 1.87 48.40 -24.40
CA ALA A 130 0.55 48.73 -23.86
C ALA A 130 -0.37 49.36 -24.91
N PRO A 131 -1.71 49.32 -24.80
CA PRO A 131 -2.43 50.26 -23.94
C PRO A 131 -3.61 49.64 -23.10
N ARG A 132 -4.01 50.39 -22.10
CA ARG A 132 -5.05 50.15 -21.12
C ARG A 132 -6.35 49.59 -21.67
N SER A 133 -6.76 48.44 -21.15
CA SER A 133 -8.16 48.05 -21.10
C SER A 133 -8.38 47.22 -19.82
N THR A 134 -9.48 47.46 -19.16
CA THR A 134 -10.06 46.80 -17.96
C THR A 134 -9.46 45.46 -17.58
N LYS A 135 -8.89 45.38 -16.35
CA LYS A 135 -8.35 44.15 -15.75
C LYS A 135 -9.33 42.96 -15.87
N PRO A 136 -8.94 41.89 -16.59
CA PRO A 136 -9.66 40.63 -16.47
C PRO A 136 -9.42 40.03 -15.08
N THR A 137 -10.46 39.43 -14.51
CA THR A 137 -10.40 38.61 -13.30
C THR A 137 -9.29 37.55 -13.45
N PRO A 138 -8.46 37.28 -12.46
CA PRO A 138 -7.43 36.25 -12.55
C PRO A 138 -8.04 34.92 -12.95
N ILE A 139 -7.53 34.34 -14.02
CA ILE A 139 -7.91 32.99 -14.45
C ILE A 139 -7.10 32.03 -13.58
N GLU A 140 -7.80 31.27 -12.76
CA GLU A 140 -7.17 30.21 -11.96
C GLU A 140 -6.91 29.00 -12.88
N GLU A 141 -5.68 28.56 -12.96
CA GLU A 141 -5.25 27.42 -13.75
C GLU A 141 -5.34 26.16 -12.87
N VAL A 142 -6.29 25.25 -13.18
CA VAL A 142 -6.47 23.98 -12.49
C VAL A 142 -5.81 22.89 -13.32
N GLU A 143 -4.79 22.25 -12.76
CA GLU A 143 -4.11 21.12 -13.39
C GLU A 143 -4.82 19.81 -13.04
N VAL A 144 -5.24 19.07 -14.06
CA VAL A 144 -5.89 17.76 -13.92
C VAL A 144 -5.10 16.73 -14.73
N ARG A 145 -4.78 15.62 -14.12
CA ARG A 145 -3.97 14.57 -14.75
C ARG A 145 -4.82 13.39 -15.19
N GLY A 146 -4.65 12.96 -16.44
CA GLY A 146 -5.19 11.70 -16.93
C GLY A 146 -4.17 10.58 -16.73
N VAL A 147 -4.55 9.52 -16.03
CA VAL A 147 -3.68 8.35 -15.80
C VAL A 147 -4.07 7.24 -16.77
N LYS A 148 -3.07 6.73 -17.51
CA LYS A 148 -3.28 5.58 -18.39
C LYS A 148 -3.59 4.32 -17.57
N ARG A 149 -4.64 3.60 -17.92
CA ARG A 149 -4.98 2.32 -17.30
C ARG A 149 -4.10 1.21 -17.86
N GLU A 150 -3.18 0.71 -17.06
CA GLU A 150 -2.42 -0.51 -17.37
C GLU A 150 -3.26 -1.75 -17.07
N ALA A 151 -3.03 -2.83 -17.82
CA ALA A 151 -3.74 -4.09 -17.62
C ALA A 151 -3.41 -4.70 -16.24
N GLY A 152 -4.43 -5.15 -15.52
CA GLY A 152 -4.28 -5.77 -14.20
C GLY A 152 -3.97 -4.79 -13.06
N LYS A 153 -4.00 -3.48 -13.32
CA LYS A 153 -3.77 -2.42 -12.35
C LYS A 153 -5.08 -1.90 -11.78
N THR A 154 -5.11 -1.74 -10.46
CA THR A 154 -6.15 -0.96 -9.76
C THR A 154 -5.50 0.26 -9.14
N THR A 155 -5.97 1.45 -9.48
CA THR A 155 -5.44 2.71 -8.94
C THR A 155 -6.45 3.34 -7.99
N LEU A 156 -5.97 3.80 -6.84
CA LEU A 156 -6.71 4.61 -5.87
C LEU A 156 -6.10 6.02 -5.87
N GLY A 157 -6.86 7.02 -6.32
CA GLY A 157 -6.44 8.41 -6.32
C GLY A 157 -6.56 9.07 -4.94
N GLN A 158 -5.83 10.16 -4.71
CA GLN A 158 -5.79 10.87 -3.42
C GLN A 158 -7.19 11.30 -2.93
N ALA A 159 -8.04 11.81 -3.83
CA ALA A 159 -9.40 12.21 -3.47
C ALA A 159 -10.23 11.02 -2.97
N GLU A 160 -10.12 9.88 -3.64
CA GLU A 160 -10.80 8.64 -3.26
C GLU A 160 -10.34 8.15 -1.90
N ILE A 161 -9.04 8.11 -1.68
CA ILE A 161 -8.42 7.68 -0.43
C ILE A 161 -8.93 8.50 0.77
N ARG A 162 -9.00 9.82 0.62
CA ARG A 162 -9.44 10.72 1.69
C ARG A 162 -10.92 10.57 2.05
N GLU A 163 -11.74 10.08 1.13
CA GLU A 163 -13.19 9.95 1.31
C GLU A 163 -13.62 8.58 1.83
N LEU A 164 -12.75 7.57 1.77
CA LEU A 164 -13.08 6.19 2.14
C LEU A 164 -13.18 6.02 3.66
N PRO A 165 -14.34 5.53 4.20
CA PRO A 165 -14.47 5.22 5.62
C PRO A 165 -13.55 4.04 6.04
N GLY A 166 -12.96 4.12 7.22
CA GLY A 166 -12.06 3.10 7.76
C GLY A 166 -10.63 3.18 7.20
N ALA A 167 -10.36 4.11 6.28
CA ALA A 167 -9.03 4.38 5.77
C ALA A 167 -8.29 5.50 6.51
N PHE A 168 -8.96 6.28 7.34
CA PHE A 168 -8.40 7.45 8.05
C PHE A 168 -7.73 8.48 7.12
N GLY A 169 -8.17 8.56 5.87
CA GLY A 169 -7.54 9.39 4.84
C GLY A 169 -6.17 8.90 4.40
N ASP A 170 -5.79 7.69 4.76
CA ASP A 170 -4.49 7.10 4.54
C ASP A 170 -4.47 6.27 3.25
N ALA A 171 -3.53 6.59 2.37
CA ALA A 171 -3.42 5.99 1.04
C ALA A 171 -3.21 4.48 1.07
N PHE A 172 -2.38 4.00 1.98
CA PHE A 172 -2.05 2.59 2.04
C PHE A 172 -3.10 1.77 2.79
N ARG A 173 -3.80 2.35 3.78
CA ARG A 173 -4.94 1.68 4.41
C ARG A 173 -6.12 1.46 3.45
N ALA A 174 -6.29 2.33 2.47
CA ALA A 174 -7.30 2.16 1.44
C ALA A 174 -7.12 0.88 0.61
N ILE A 175 -5.90 0.31 0.56
CA ILE A 175 -5.61 -0.95 -0.14
C ILE A 175 -6.42 -2.13 0.42
N GLU A 176 -6.74 -2.15 1.71
CA GLU A 176 -7.58 -3.20 2.31
C GLU A 176 -8.96 -3.35 1.64
N MET A 177 -9.38 -2.36 0.88
CA MET A 177 -10.66 -2.41 0.16
C MET A 177 -10.58 -3.08 -1.20
N LEU A 178 -9.37 -3.25 -1.74
CA LEU A 178 -9.17 -3.72 -3.09
C LEU A 178 -9.46 -5.23 -3.22
N PRO A 179 -9.97 -5.68 -4.38
CA PRO A 179 -10.18 -7.09 -4.64
C PRO A 179 -8.87 -7.87 -4.53
N GLY A 180 -8.93 -9.05 -3.91
CA GLY A 180 -7.79 -9.91 -3.73
C GLY A 180 -6.91 -9.59 -2.52
N VAL A 181 -7.13 -8.47 -1.83
CA VAL A 181 -6.44 -8.09 -0.59
C VAL A 181 -7.24 -8.52 0.62
N VAL A 182 -6.61 -9.24 1.53
CA VAL A 182 -7.25 -9.75 2.75
C VAL A 182 -6.29 -9.56 3.94
N PRO A 183 -6.67 -8.83 4.99
CA PRO A 183 -5.83 -8.71 6.18
C PRO A 183 -5.72 -10.04 6.93
N MET A 184 -4.62 -10.26 7.60
CA MET A 184 -4.44 -11.42 8.49
C MET A 184 -5.44 -11.39 9.63
N ALA A 185 -5.63 -10.23 10.23
CA ALA A 185 -6.68 -9.92 11.19
C ALA A 185 -7.11 -8.47 11.03
N SER A 186 -8.31 -8.15 11.52
CA SER A 186 -8.86 -6.81 11.46
C SER A 186 -7.95 -5.80 12.15
N GLY A 187 -7.56 -4.76 11.41
CA GLY A 187 -6.71 -3.68 11.91
C GLY A 187 -5.20 -3.96 11.83
N LEU A 188 -4.76 -5.21 11.63
CA LEU A 188 -3.34 -5.51 11.43
C LEU A 188 -2.88 -5.11 10.01
N PRO A 189 -1.68 -4.54 9.85
CA PRO A 189 -1.18 -4.04 8.57
C PRO A 189 -0.67 -5.13 7.63
N PHE A 190 -0.78 -6.37 8.05
CA PHE A 190 -0.34 -7.50 7.26
C PHE A 190 -1.51 -8.06 6.49
N PHE A 191 -1.43 -8.00 5.19
CA PHE A 191 -2.44 -8.58 4.32
C PHE A 191 -1.80 -9.55 3.32
N PHE A 192 -2.54 -10.56 2.97
CA PHE A 192 -2.18 -11.49 1.92
C PHE A 192 -2.98 -11.18 0.64
N VAL A 193 -2.36 -11.50 -0.49
CA VAL A 193 -2.93 -11.24 -1.80
C VAL A 193 -3.14 -12.56 -2.53
N ARG A 194 -4.39 -12.86 -2.89
CA ARG A 194 -4.75 -14.11 -3.59
C ARG A 194 -4.16 -15.36 -2.94
N GLY A 195 -4.19 -15.42 -1.60
CA GLY A 195 -3.68 -16.54 -0.81
C GLY A 195 -2.16 -16.70 -0.76
N ALA A 196 -1.39 -15.75 -1.29
CA ALA A 196 0.06 -15.68 -1.08
C ALA A 196 0.35 -15.05 0.30
N PRO A 197 1.36 -15.53 1.04
CA PRO A 197 1.75 -14.97 2.33
C PRO A 197 2.03 -13.46 2.26
N PRO A 198 1.85 -12.70 3.36
CA PRO A 198 2.15 -11.26 3.38
C PRO A 198 3.57 -10.92 2.92
N GLY A 199 4.58 -11.71 3.29
CA GLY A 199 5.96 -11.54 2.88
C GLY A 199 6.21 -11.69 1.37
N ASN A 200 5.21 -12.15 0.61
CA ASN A 200 5.28 -12.24 -0.85
C ASN A 200 4.74 -10.98 -1.54
N THR A 201 4.28 -9.99 -0.79
CA THR A 201 3.78 -8.72 -1.34
C THR A 201 4.86 -7.64 -1.27
N GLY A 202 5.14 -7.01 -2.39
CA GLY A 202 6.11 -5.91 -2.49
C GLY A 202 5.44 -4.55 -2.29
N TYR A 203 6.05 -3.70 -1.45
CA TYR A 203 5.60 -2.35 -1.16
C TYR A 203 6.64 -1.34 -1.64
N PHE A 204 6.19 -0.35 -2.40
CA PHE A 204 7.06 0.65 -3.02
C PHE A 204 6.50 2.07 -2.84
N LEU A 205 7.39 3.05 -2.72
CA LEU A 205 7.09 4.46 -2.81
C LEU A 205 8.02 5.07 -3.86
N ASP A 206 7.47 5.56 -4.97
CA ASP A 206 8.26 6.04 -6.12
C ASP A 206 9.36 5.04 -6.54
N GLY A 207 9.04 3.73 -6.53
CA GLY A 207 9.98 2.67 -6.87
C GLY A 207 11.03 2.34 -5.79
N VAL A 208 11.04 3.01 -4.64
CA VAL A 208 11.87 2.67 -3.47
C VAL A 208 11.11 1.67 -2.60
N ARG A 209 11.77 0.58 -2.20
CA ARG A 209 11.17 -0.44 -1.32
C ARG A 209 10.85 0.14 0.05
N VAL A 210 9.61 -0.04 0.51
CA VAL A 210 9.14 0.26 1.86
C VAL A 210 9.01 -1.05 2.63
N PRO A 211 9.78 -1.27 3.70
CA PRO A 211 9.78 -2.55 4.41
C PRO A 211 8.57 -2.73 5.32
N LEU A 212 8.00 -1.64 5.83
CA LEU A 212 6.84 -1.61 6.70
C LEU A 212 5.90 -0.50 6.27
N LEU A 213 4.60 -0.80 6.10
CA LEU A 213 3.62 0.19 5.64
C LEU A 213 2.98 1.00 6.77
N TYR A 214 2.84 0.42 7.97
CA TYR A 214 2.05 1.00 9.05
C TYR A 214 2.79 0.94 10.37
N HIS A 215 2.55 1.95 11.20
CA HIS A 215 3.07 1.99 12.56
C HIS A 215 2.42 0.92 13.44
N LEU A 216 3.24 0.17 14.17
CA LEU A 216 2.88 -0.79 15.22
C LEU A 216 1.57 -1.52 14.96
N ALA A 217 1.46 -2.10 13.79
CA ALA A 217 0.35 -2.96 13.41
C ALA A 217 -1.05 -2.28 13.34
N LEU A 218 -1.31 -1.23 14.08
CA LEU A 218 -2.63 -0.57 14.14
C LEU A 218 -2.58 0.92 13.78
N GLY A 219 -1.39 1.50 13.74
CA GLY A 219 -1.16 2.91 13.47
C GLY A 219 -1.48 3.34 12.02
N PRO A 220 -1.30 4.62 11.71
CA PRO A 220 -1.37 5.13 10.35
C PRO A 220 -0.22 4.60 9.50
N ALA A 221 -0.28 4.76 8.17
CA ALA A 221 0.84 4.45 7.29
C ALA A 221 2.04 5.32 7.61
N VAL A 222 3.23 4.77 7.41
CA VAL A 222 4.51 5.45 7.66
C VAL A 222 4.83 6.57 6.67
N ILE A 223 3.90 6.93 5.81
CA ILE A 223 4.02 7.99 4.81
C ILE A 223 2.87 8.98 5.02
N HIS A 224 3.20 10.27 5.04
CA HIS A 224 2.20 11.33 5.20
C HIS A 224 1.19 11.31 4.03
N PRO A 225 -0.13 11.28 4.29
CA PRO A 225 -1.16 11.16 3.25
C PRO A 225 -1.09 12.25 2.18
N GLY A 226 -0.69 13.47 2.56
CA GLY A 226 -0.55 14.61 1.65
C GLY A 226 0.58 14.45 0.62
N LEU A 227 1.51 13.52 0.84
CA LEU A 227 2.61 13.25 -0.07
C LEU A 227 2.20 12.36 -1.25
N VAL A 228 1.26 11.43 -1.03
CA VAL A 228 0.88 10.40 -2.01
C VAL A 228 -0.17 10.96 -2.97
N ASP A 229 0.11 10.92 -4.27
CA ASP A 229 -0.82 11.28 -5.33
C ASP A 229 -1.83 10.15 -5.59
N HIS A 230 -1.31 8.95 -5.77
CA HIS A 230 -2.13 7.75 -5.95
C HIS A 230 -1.38 6.50 -5.50
N VAL A 231 -2.13 5.42 -5.33
CA VAL A 231 -1.59 4.09 -5.05
C VAL A 231 -2.02 3.14 -6.15
N ASP A 232 -1.06 2.50 -6.78
CA ASP A 232 -1.25 1.44 -7.75
C ASP A 232 -1.13 0.08 -7.07
N PHE A 233 -2.07 -0.79 -7.37
CA PHE A 233 -2.11 -2.16 -6.88
C PHE A 233 -2.19 -3.16 -8.02
N TYR A 234 -1.35 -4.20 -7.95
CA TYR A 234 -1.36 -5.35 -8.85
C TYR A 234 -1.53 -6.61 -8.02
N ALA A 235 -2.64 -7.31 -8.18
CA ALA A 235 -2.92 -8.55 -7.46
C ALA A 235 -2.09 -9.75 -7.96
N GLY A 236 -1.44 -9.63 -9.13
CA GLY A 236 -0.56 -10.61 -9.75
C GLY A 236 -0.12 -10.15 -11.14
N ALA A 237 0.88 -10.78 -11.73
CA ALA A 237 1.42 -10.48 -13.06
C ALA A 237 1.61 -8.98 -13.36
N PRO A 238 2.36 -8.21 -12.54
CA PRO A 238 2.59 -6.79 -12.74
C PRO A 238 3.49 -6.55 -13.96
N PRO A 239 3.64 -5.30 -14.46
CA PRO A 239 4.62 -4.95 -15.48
C PRO A 239 6.06 -5.38 -15.12
N ALA A 240 6.92 -5.53 -16.11
CA ALA A 240 8.29 -6.02 -15.93
C ALA A 240 9.16 -5.15 -15.00
N ARG A 241 8.75 -3.90 -14.74
CA ARG A 241 9.41 -3.01 -13.78
C ARG A 241 9.40 -3.54 -12.34
N PHE A 242 8.39 -4.30 -11.97
CA PHE A 242 8.29 -4.94 -10.66
C PHE A 242 8.87 -6.35 -10.70
N GLY A 243 9.59 -6.73 -9.68
CA GLY A 243 10.18 -8.07 -9.55
C GLY A 243 10.51 -8.42 -8.12
N ARG A 244 11.03 -9.62 -7.92
CA ARG A 244 11.56 -10.12 -6.65
C ARG A 244 10.52 -10.31 -5.54
N PHE A 245 9.23 -10.37 -5.92
CA PHE A 245 8.11 -10.76 -5.07
C PHE A 245 7.19 -11.69 -5.87
N ALA A 246 6.69 -12.73 -5.23
CA ALA A 246 5.89 -13.77 -5.85
C ALA A 246 4.38 -13.64 -5.57
N GLY A 247 3.93 -12.51 -5.05
CA GLY A 247 2.54 -12.19 -4.75
C GLY A 247 2.09 -10.88 -5.38
N GLY A 248 1.45 -10.02 -4.57
CA GLY A 248 0.97 -8.70 -5.00
C GLY A 248 2.03 -7.61 -4.99
N PHE A 249 1.71 -6.49 -5.64
CA PHE A 249 2.54 -5.28 -5.63
C PHE A 249 1.69 -4.06 -5.32
N VAL A 250 2.21 -3.24 -4.44
CA VAL A 250 1.65 -1.95 -4.03
C VAL A 250 2.69 -0.87 -4.32
N SER A 251 2.35 0.12 -5.12
CA SER A 251 3.22 1.25 -5.42
C SER A 251 2.50 2.55 -5.11
N GLY A 252 2.97 3.29 -4.12
CA GLY A 252 2.58 4.67 -3.90
C GLY A 252 3.41 5.58 -4.79
N GLU A 253 2.75 6.47 -5.51
CA GLU A 253 3.41 7.47 -6.32
C GLU A 253 3.33 8.82 -5.59
N VAL A 254 4.47 9.48 -5.45
CA VAL A 254 4.59 10.76 -4.76
C VAL A 254 4.11 11.89 -5.67
N ARG A 255 3.41 12.82 -5.09
CA ARG A 255 2.91 14.01 -5.79
C ARG A 255 4.05 14.81 -6.43
N GLU A 256 3.77 15.37 -7.61
CA GLU A 256 4.70 16.31 -8.27
C GLU A 256 5.06 17.48 -7.37
N PRO A 257 6.29 18.03 -7.52
CA PRO A 257 6.71 19.20 -6.81
C PRO A 257 5.76 20.39 -7.02
N ALA A 258 5.31 21.02 -5.93
CA ALA A 258 4.37 22.11 -5.97
C ALA A 258 4.99 23.37 -6.61
N LYS A 259 4.24 24.04 -7.49
CA LYS A 259 4.64 25.30 -8.12
C LYS A 259 4.45 26.53 -7.20
N ARG A 260 3.68 26.38 -6.12
CA ARG A 260 3.38 27.39 -5.10
C ARG A 260 3.58 26.80 -3.72
N PHE A 261 3.69 27.66 -2.72
CA PHE A 261 3.71 27.19 -1.34
C PHE A 261 2.42 26.42 -1.02
N HIS A 262 2.58 25.25 -0.46
CA HIS A 262 1.52 24.36 -0.07
C HIS A 262 1.81 23.82 1.33
N GLY A 263 0.77 23.72 2.16
CA GLY A 263 0.88 23.18 3.50
C GLY A 263 -0.35 22.38 3.87
N GLU A 264 -0.13 21.25 4.53
CA GLU A 264 -1.18 20.43 5.14
C GLU A 264 -0.79 20.09 6.57
N GLY A 265 -1.77 20.06 7.47
CA GLY A 265 -1.56 19.64 8.84
C GLY A 265 -2.79 18.92 9.39
N ASN A 266 -2.55 18.00 10.32
CA ASN A 266 -3.59 17.30 11.03
C ASN A 266 -3.23 17.13 12.50
N ILE A 267 -4.26 17.21 13.35
CA ILE A 267 -4.22 16.81 14.75
C ILE A 267 -5.33 15.80 14.94
N ARG A 268 -4.98 14.57 15.28
CA ARG A 268 -5.91 13.47 15.51
C ARG A 268 -5.81 12.99 16.95
N LEU A 269 -6.66 12.09 17.36
CA LEU A 269 -6.65 11.56 18.72
C LEU A 269 -5.31 10.91 19.12
N PHE A 270 -4.58 10.34 18.14
CA PHE A 270 -3.38 9.54 18.42
C PHE A 270 -2.08 10.18 17.94
N ASP A 271 -2.17 11.10 16.95
CA ASP A 271 -0.99 11.69 16.32
C ASP A 271 -1.23 13.12 15.82
N THR A 272 -0.13 13.79 15.53
CA THR A 272 -0.13 15.03 14.79
C THR A 272 0.86 14.94 13.65
N GLY A 273 0.49 15.51 12.50
CA GLY A 273 1.31 15.53 11.29
C GLY A 273 1.31 16.90 10.62
N LEU A 274 2.41 17.20 9.97
CA LEU A 274 2.60 18.43 9.20
C LEU A 274 3.32 18.10 7.88
N LEU A 275 2.89 18.73 6.81
CA LEU A 275 3.57 18.76 5.52
C LEU A 275 3.66 20.19 5.03
N ALA A 276 4.82 20.58 4.56
CA ALA A 276 5.04 21.87 3.90
C ALA A 276 5.89 21.69 2.65
N GLU A 277 5.51 22.34 1.57
CA GLU A 277 6.23 22.33 0.31
C GLU A 277 6.31 23.73 -0.26
N ALA A 278 7.51 24.13 -0.71
CA ALA A 278 7.76 25.46 -1.24
C ALA A 278 8.71 25.42 -2.44
N PRO A 279 8.42 26.18 -3.51
CA PRO A 279 9.36 26.42 -4.58
C PRO A 279 10.46 27.39 -4.13
N PHE A 280 11.67 27.25 -4.68
CA PHE A 280 12.79 28.17 -4.50
C PHE A 280 13.52 28.41 -5.83
N ALA A 281 14.53 29.30 -5.83
CA ALA A 281 15.35 29.64 -6.99
C ALA A 281 14.51 30.04 -8.24
N GLY A 282 13.44 30.82 -8.05
CA GLY A 282 12.59 31.26 -9.14
C GLY A 282 11.76 30.14 -9.76
N GLY A 283 11.41 29.11 -8.98
CA GLY A 283 10.62 27.96 -9.42
C GLY A 283 11.42 26.81 -10.04
N LYS A 284 12.77 26.92 -10.12
CA LYS A 284 13.63 25.83 -10.57
C LYS A 284 13.84 24.76 -9.53
N GLY A 285 13.67 25.08 -8.26
CA GLY A 285 13.79 24.15 -7.16
C GLY A 285 12.53 24.05 -6.35
N THR A 286 12.34 22.91 -5.65
CA THR A 286 11.25 22.69 -4.71
C THR A 286 11.79 21.93 -3.51
N PHE A 287 11.40 22.38 -2.33
CA PHE A 287 11.66 21.71 -1.06
C PHE A 287 10.35 21.24 -0.47
N LEU A 288 10.30 20.00 0.01
CA LEU A 288 9.20 19.42 0.77
C LEU A 288 9.74 18.85 2.07
N GLY A 289 9.07 19.14 3.17
CA GLY A 289 9.26 18.50 4.47
C GLY A 289 7.91 18.02 5.02
N ALA A 290 7.86 16.80 5.51
CA ALA A 290 6.72 16.26 6.21
C ALA A 290 7.19 15.44 7.40
N GLY A 291 6.36 15.36 8.43
CA GLY A 291 6.63 14.54 9.60
C GLY A 291 5.38 14.32 10.43
N ARG A 292 5.39 13.26 11.19
CA ARG A 292 4.34 12.91 12.12
C ARG A 292 4.95 12.35 13.40
N VAL A 293 4.32 12.66 14.51
CA VAL A 293 4.66 12.12 15.82
C VAL A 293 3.39 11.64 16.51
N SER A 294 3.49 10.50 17.16
CA SER A 294 2.43 10.00 18.04
C SER A 294 2.55 10.61 19.42
N TYR A 295 1.42 10.78 20.07
CA TYR A 295 1.33 11.00 21.52
C TYR A 295 0.51 9.91 22.20
N THR A 296 0.43 8.76 21.55
CA THR A 296 -0.24 7.55 22.05
C THR A 296 0.30 7.13 23.40
N ALA A 297 1.60 7.27 23.64
CA ALA A 297 2.21 6.98 24.94
C ALA A 297 1.56 7.76 26.09
N LEU A 298 1.23 9.04 25.86
CA LEU A 298 0.56 9.88 26.88
C LEU A 298 -0.88 9.42 27.15
N LEU A 299 -1.59 8.96 26.16
CA LEU A 299 -2.96 8.48 26.28
C LEU A 299 -3.01 7.06 26.85
N PHE A 300 -2.14 6.19 26.38
CA PHE A 300 -2.10 4.80 26.82
C PHE A 300 -1.54 4.65 28.24
N SER A 301 -0.52 5.42 28.59
CA SER A 301 0.00 5.39 29.97
C SER A 301 -1.01 5.89 31.01
N ALA A 302 -2.01 6.66 30.59
CA ALA A 302 -3.13 7.03 31.48
C ALA A 302 -4.17 5.91 31.67
N ILE A 303 -4.24 4.95 30.73
CA ILE A 303 -5.24 3.86 30.72
C ILE A 303 -4.59 2.53 31.09
N VAL A 304 -3.39 2.26 30.56
CA VAL A 304 -2.59 1.04 30.77
C VAL A 304 -1.15 1.48 31.04
N PRO A 305 -0.82 1.80 32.31
CA PRO A 305 0.48 2.34 32.69
C PRO A 305 1.65 1.42 32.33
N GLU A 306 1.40 0.12 32.24
CA GLU A 306 2.38 -0.92 31.93
C GLU A 306 2.84 -0.93 30.47
N VAL A 307 2.15 -0.21 29.57
CA VAL A 307 2.46 -0.24 28.14
C VAL A 307 2.93 1.12 27.67
N ARG A 308 4.08 1.15 27.02
CA ARG A 308 4.60 2.30 26.29
C ARG A 308 4.57 2.05 24.80
N LEU A 309 3.91 2.93 24.05
CA LEU A 309 3.73 2.86 22.62
C LEU A 309 4.09 4.20 21.97
N ASP A 310 5.17 4.24 21.19
CA ASP A 310 5.65 5.45 20.53
C ASP A 310 5.88 5.18 19.04
N TYR A 311 5.56 6.14 18.17
CA TYR A 311 5.96 6.11 16.77
C TYR A 311 6.14 7.51 16.19
N TRP A 312 6.98 7.59 15.16
CA TRP A 312 7.16 8.80 14.36
C TRP A 312 7.59 8.43 12.95
N ASP A 313 7.31 9.32 12.00
CA ASP A 313 7.77 9.22 10.62
C ASP A 313 8.19 10.59 10.07
N TYR A 314 9.01 10.59 9.02
CA TYR A 314 9.42 11.78 8.32
C TYR A 314 9.58 11.53 6.83
N GLN A 315 9.37 12.58 6.04
CA GLN A 315 9.66 12.63 4.61
C GLN A 315 10.26 13.99 4.26
N GLY A 316 11.32 13.98 3.46
CA GLY A 316 11.97 15.17 2.96
C GLY A 316 12.35 15.04 1.49
N ARG A 317 11.99 16.00 0.65
CA ARG A 317 12.35 15.99 -0.76
C ARG A 317 12.92 17.34 -1.17
N VAL A 318 14.03 17.30 -1.88
CA VAL A 318 14.58 18.46 -2.60
C VAL A 318 14.68 18.07 -4.06
N ALA A 319 14.08 18.83 -4.95
CA ALA A 319 14.18 18.65 -6.39
C ALA A 319 14.67 19.96 -7.03
N TYR A 320 15.53 19.85 -8.05
CA TYR A 320 16.08 20.98 -8.75
C TYR A 320 16.22 20.72 -10.25
N ASP A 321 15.63 21.59 -11.07
CA ASP A 321 15.73 21.56 -12.51
C ASP A 321 17.05 22.22 -12.96
N LEU A 322 18.05 21.37 -13.29
CA LEU A 322 19.35 21.83 -13.82
C LEU A 322 19.17 22.49 -15.19
N THR A 323 18.34 21.89 -16.01
CA THR A 323 17.92 22.39 -17.33
C THR A 323 16.43 22.11 -17.52
N PRO A 324 15.76 22.61 -18.55
CA PRO A 324 14.36 22.20 -18.88
C PRO A 324 14.18 20.69 -19.15
N ARG A 325 15.28 19.97 -19.33
CA ARG A 325 15.28 18.54 -19.61
C ARG A 325 15.88 17.70 -18.50
N ASP A 326 16.63 18.28 -17.59
CA ASP A 326 17.41 17.56 -16.58
C ASP A 326 17.01 17.99 -15.19
N ARG A 327 16.61 17.05 -14.34
CA ARG A 327 16.26 17.26 -12.94
C ARG A 327 17.10 16.35 -12.05
N VAL A 328 17.54 16.89 -10.93
CA VAL A 328 18.12 16.13 -9.83
C VAL A 328 17.19 16.23 -8.62
N SER A 329 16.97 15.12 -7.92
CA SER A 329 16.22 15.13 -6.68
C SER A 329 16.83 14.22 -5.63
N ILE A 330 16.65 14.60 -4.37
CA ILE A 330 16.97 13.80 -3.19
C ILE A 330 15.68 13.62 -2.41
N PHE A 331 15.35 12.38 -2.09
CA PHE A 331 14.18 12.02 -1.31
C PHE A 331 14.60 11.15 -0.12
N ALA A 332 14.37 11.66 1.08
CA ALA A 332 14.65 10.95 2.32
C ALA A 332 13.34 10.65 3.05
N PHE A 333 13.16 9.43 3.55
CA PHE A 333 12.01 9.07 4.36
C PHE A 333 12.33 7.93 5.30
N GLY A 334 11.58 7.82 6.39
CA GLY A 334 11.76 6.77 7.37
C GLY A 334 10.71 6.80 8.45
N SER A 335 10.70 5.73 9.25
CA SER A 335 9.83 5.58 10.42
C SER A 335 10.53 4.91 11.56
N HIS A 336 10.00 5.13 12.76
CA HIS A 336 10.39 4.45 13.98
C HIS A 336 9.15 4.06 14.76
N ASP A 337 9.17 2.85 15.32
CA ASP A 337 8.11 2.26 16.13
C ASP A 337 8.71 1.60 17.36
N PHE A 338 8.08 1.82 18.49
CA PHE A 338 8.49 1.27 19.78
C PHE A 338 7.29 0.79 20.58
N LEU A 339 7.38 -0.45 21.06
CA LEU A 339 6.47 -1.06 22.02
C LEU A 339 7.28 -1.56 23.20
N GLY A 340 7.01 -1.07 24.40
CA GLY A 340 7.66 -1.48 25.64
C GLY A 340 6.66 -1.82 26.73
N GLU A 341 7.12 -2.61 27.68
CA GLU A 341 6.46 -2.92 28.95
C GLU A 341 7.13 -2.12 30.08
N VAL A 342 6.34 -1.40 30.84
CA VAL A 342 6.82 -0.62 31.99
C VAL A 342 6.72 -1.50 33.25
N ASN A 343 7.84 -1.74 33.90
CA ASN A 343 7.84 -2.43 35.19
C ASN A 343 7.39 -1.45 36.26
N GLU A 344 6.29 -1.74 36.94
CA GLU A 344 5.65 -0.85 37.92
C GLU A 344 6.56 -0.54 39.11
N ASP A 345 7.34 -1.51 39.56
CA ASP A 345 8.18 -1.36 40.76
C ASP A 345 9.43 -0.51 40.50
N SER A 346 10.03 -0.64 39.32
CA SER A 346 11.30 0.02 39.00
C SER A 346 11.16 1.20 38.03
N GLY A 347 10.00 1.39 37.39
CA GLY A 347 9.79 2.36 36.34
C GLY A 347 10.62 2.11 35.08
N ARG A 348 11.32 0.97 34.98
CA ARG A 348 12.12 0.63 33.80
C ARG A 348 11.22 0.15 32.68
N VAL A 349 11.53 0.62 31.47
CA VAL A 349 10.86 0.18 30.26
C VAL A 349 11.66 -0.95 29.65
N LYS A 350 11.03 -2.10 29.48
CA LYS A 350 11.59 -3.24 28.77
C LYS A 350 11.06 -3.24 27.34
N THR A 351 11.92 -3.36 26.36
CA THR A 351 11.52 -3.47 24.96
C THR A 351 10.75 -4.77 24.74
N VAL A 352 9.54 -4.68 24.18
CA VAL A 352 8.81 -5.84 23.67
C VAL A 352 9.11 -6.01 22.19
N PHE A 353 9.02 -4.92 21.44
CA PHE A 353 9.33 -4.86 20.02
C PHE A 353 9.66 -3.42 19.63
N ALA A 354 10.70 -3.25 18.83
CA ALA A 354 10.97 -1.98 18.18
C ALA A 354 11.37 -2.22 16.74
N THR A 355 11.04 -1.29 15.86
CA THR A 355 11.44 -1.36 14.46
C THR A 355 11.61 0.03 13.87
N GLN A 356 12.57 0.16 12.97
CA GLN A 356 12.82 1.41 12.25
C GLN A 356 13.37 1.15 10.87
N PHE A 357 13.12 2.07 9.96
CA PHE A 357 13.80 2.08 8.68
C PHE A 357 14.04 3.50 8.19
N HIS A 358 15.11 3.66 7.40
CA HIS A 358 15.47 4.92 6.78
C HIS A 358 15.88 4.69 5.32
N ARG A 359 15.48 5.61 4.43
CA ARG A 359 15.82 5.60 3.00
C ARG A 359 16.31 6.97 2.58
N LEU A 360 17.36 6.99 1.78
CA LEU A 360 17.87 8.17 1.08
C LEU A 360 17.99 7.81 -0.39
N ASP A 361 17.15 8.37 -1.24
CA ASP A 361 17.09 8.11 -2.66
C ASP A 361 17.51 9.35 -3.45
N THR A 362 18.53 9.22 -4.26
CA THR A 362 19.05 10.29 -5.13
C THR A 362 18.76 9.92 -6.56
N ARG A 363 18.15 10.85 -7.31
CA ARG A 363 17.67 10.63 -8.68
C ARG A 363 18.19 11.68 -9.64
N TYR A 364 18.45 11.23 -10.85
CA TYR A 364 18.63 12.07 -12.02
C TYR A 364 17.64 11.67 -13.09
N ASP A 365 16.78 12.59 -13.46
CA ASP A 365 15.76 12.43 -14.49
C ASP A 365 16.13 13.27 -15.71
N ARG A 366 16.08 12.67 -16.92
CA ARG A 366 16.33 13.35 -18.17
C ARG A 366 15.21 13.08 -19.18
N LYS A 367 14.63 14.16 -19.71
CA LYS A 367 13.76 14.11 -20.87
C LYS A 367 14.59 13.94 -22.14
N ILE A 368 14.29 12.89 -22.90
CA ILE A 368 14.90 12.63 -24.20
C ILE A 368 13.83 12.80 -25.30
N SER A 369 14.25 12.89 -26.54
CA SER A 369 13.29 12.98 -27.66
C SER A 369 12.39 11.74 -27.69
N GLY A 370 11.08 11.95 -27.49
CA GLY A 370 10.07 10.89 -27.43
C GLY A 370 10.20 9.97 -26.22
N GLY A 371 10.72 10.46 -25.07
CA GLY A 371 10.79 9.60 -23.90
C GLY A 371 11.55 10.22 -22.74
N ARG A 372 11.93 9.39 -21.78
CA ARG A 372 12.63 9.77 -20.56
C ARG A 372 13.61 8.71 -20.10
N MET A 373 14.54 9.13 -19.29
CA MET A 373 15.53 8.30 -18.65
C MET A 373 15.63 8.69 -17.17
N ARG A 374 15.77 7.71 -16.30
CA ARG A 374 16.04 7.92 -14.87
C ARG A 374 17.25 7.08 -14.44
N LEU A 375 18.06 7.67 -13.61
CA LEU A 375 19.06 6.99 -12.78
C LEU A 375 18.75 7.27 -11.32
N ALA A 376 18.80 6.25 -10.47
CA ALA A 376 18.58 6.41 -9.05
C ALA A 376 19.51 5.54 -8.22
N VAL A 377 19.90 6.04 -7.06
CA VAL A 377 20.69 5.34 -6.05
C VAL A 377 19.99 5.53 -4.71
N THR A 378 19.66 4.43 -4.05
CA THR A 378 19.03 4.41 -2.74
C THR A 378 19.96 3.80 -1.71
N LEU A 379 20.17 4.49 -0.60
CA LEU A 379 20.77 3.96 0.62
C LEU A 379 19.66 3.67 1.63
N GLY A 380 19.76 2.55 2.34
CA GLY A 380 18.77 2.14 3.33
C GLY A 380 19.37 1.51 4.57
N VAL A 381 18.66 1.65 5.69
CA VAL A 381 18.92 0.93 6.92
C VAL A 381 17.58 0.49 7.47
N ASP A 382 17.46 -0.81 7.78
CA ASP A 382 16.33 -1.42 8.45
C ASP A 382 16.81 -2.05 9.74
N GLU A 383 16.06 -1.87 10.83
CA GLU A 383 16.42 -2.41 12.12
C GLU A 383 15.17 -2.84 12.87
N SER A 384 15.24 -4.00 13.52
CA SER A 384 14.18 -4.47 14.41
C SER A 384 14.80 -5.16 15.62
N SER A 385 14.22 -4.91 16.80
CA SER A 385 14.57 -5.58 18.06
C SER A 385 13.36 -6.31 18.63
N LEU A 386 13.61 -7.50 19.13
CA LEU A 386 12.67 -8.30 19.89
C LEU A 386 13.24 -8.51 21.29
N GLY A 387 12.57 -7.92 22.28
CA GLY A 387 13.18 -7.78 23.61
C GLY A 387 14.33 -6.79 23.62
N ASP A 388 15.09 -6.78 24.70
CA ASP A 388 16.28 -5.92 24.86
C ASP A 388 17.56 -6.58 24.31
N GLU A 389 17.48 -7.84 23.89
CA GLU A 389 18.66 -8.68 23.64
C GLU A 389 18.98 -8.89 22.17
N VAL A 390 17.98 -8.89 21.28
CA VAL A 390 18.18 -9.27 19.88
C VAL A 390 17.85 -8.13 18.96
N VAL A 391 18.85 -7.60 18.26
CA VAL A 391 18.69 -6.56 17.25
C VAL A 391 19.13 -7.10 15.88
N SER A 392 18.19 -7.16 14.94
CA SER A 392 18.51 -7.44 13.55
C SER A 392 18.66 -6.14 12.76
N ARG A 393 19.69 -6.05 11.93
CA ARG A 393 19.97 -4.86 11.11
C ARG A 393 20.28 -5.26 9.69
N ASP A 394 19.64 -4.57 8.74
CA ASP A 394 19.96 -4.61 7.32
C ASP A 394 20.50 -3.26 6.83
N ARG A 395 21.57 -3.27 6.07
CA ARG A 395 22.11 -2.11 5.36
C ARG A 395 21.98 -2.34 3.88
N MET A 396 21.21 -1.51 3.21
CA MET A 396 20.83 -1.65 1.82
C MET A 396 21.50 -0.60 0.94
N LEU A 397 22.03 -1.04 -0.21
CA LEU A 397 22.34 -0.20 -1.37
C LEU A 397 21.49 -0.68 -2.55
N ALA A 398 20.73 0.19 -3.16
CA ALA A 398 20.00 -0.12 -4.38
C ALA A 398 20.31 0.89 -5.49
N THR A 399 20.33 0.39 -6.72
CA THR A 399 20.52 1.21 -7.93
C THR A 399 19.44 0.91 -8.93
N ARG A 400 19.00 1.93 -9.68
CA ARG A 400 17.94 1.77 -10.70
C ARG A 400 18.28 2.61 -11.92
N PHE A 401 18.14 2.00 -13.09
CA PHE A 401 18.12 2.65 -14.38
C PHE A 401 16.79 2.36 -15.07
N GLU A 402 16.17 3.37 -15.62
CA GLU A 402 14.91 3.27 -16.34
C GLU A 402 14.99 4.08 -17.64
N LEU A 403 14.50 3.49 -18.70
CA LEU A 403 14.39 4.11 -20.03
C LEU A 403 13.00 3.85 -20.57
N GLU A 404 12.36 4.92 -21.01
CA GLU A 404 11.13 4.86 -21.77
C GLU A 404 11.31 5.63 -23.05
N LYS A 405 10.93 5.04 -24.17
CA LYS A 405 11.13 5.59 -25.50
C LYS A 405 9.95 5.24 -26.41
N LYS A 406 9.25 6.25 -26.90
CA LYS A 406 8.29 6.11 -27.98
C LYS A 406 9.05 5.85 -29.28
N LEU A 407 8.85 4.68 -29.88
CA LEU A 407 9.48 4.27 -31.12
C LEU A 407 8.60 4.64 -32.33
N SER A 408 7.27 4.56 -32.14
CA SER A 408 6.26 5.03 -33.09
C SER A 408 4.99 5.41 -32.32
N ASP A 409 3.94 5.85 -33.00
CA ASP A 409 2.65 6.15 -32.36
C ASP A 409 1.97 4.92 -31.74
N ASP A 410 2.33 3.73 -32.21
CA ASP A 410 1.78 2.46 -31.73
C ASP A 410 2.76 1.63 -30.91
N LEU A 411 3.98 2.15 -30.67
CA LEU A 411 5.04 1.36 -30.04
C LEU A 411 5.82 2.18 -29.02
N LEU A 412 5.61 1.87 -27.74
CA LEU A 412 6.38 2.40 -26.62
C LEU A 412 7.29 1.30 -26.07
N PHE A 413 8.59 1.55 -26.07
CA PHE A 413 9.60 0.66 -25.49
C PHE A 413 9.96 1.12 -24.09
N ARG A 414 10.00 0.19 -23.14
CA ARG A 414 10.43 0.41 -21.78
C ARG A 414 11.52 -0.60 -21.42
N ALA A 415 12.60 -0.14 -20.89
CA ALA A 415 13.71 -0.97 -20.42
C ALA A 415 14.27 -0.47 -19.10
N GLY A 416 14.93 -1.32 -18.37
CA GLY A 416 15.58 -0.93 -17.14
C GLY A 416 16.53 -1.97 -16.60
N ALA A 417 17.37 -1.53 -15.69
CA ALA A 417 18.25 -2.38 -14.92
C ALA A 417 18.24 -1.91 -13.47
N ASP A 418 18.29 -2.83 -12.53
CA ASP A 418 18.33 -2.52 -11.12
C ASP A 418 19.20 -3.51 -10.35
N GLY A 419 19.77 -3.05 -9.27
CA GLY A 419 20.56 -3.86 -8.37
C GLY A 419 20.24 -3.54 -6.91
N THR A 420 20.27 -4.56 -6.05
CA THR A 420 20.25 -4.40 -4.59
C THR A 420 21.41 -5.16 -3.99
N PHE A 421 21.96 -4.59 -2.94
CA PHE A 421 22.93 -5.23 -2.07
C PHE A 421 22.48 -4.97 -0.64
N ASP A 422 22.22 -6.04 0.10
CA ASP A 422 21.71 -6.02 1.47
C ASP A 422 22.72 -6.74 2.37
N ARG A 423 23.08 -6.14 3.50
CA ARG A 423 23.93 -6.76 4.51
C ARG A 423 23.18 -6.89 5.82
N TYR A 424 22.91 -8.13 6.17
CA TYR A 424 22.22 -8.52 7.39
C TYR A 424 23.22 -8.84 8.48
N ASP A 425 23.07 -8.15 9.63
CA ASP A 425 23.81 -8.39 10.86
C ASP A 425 22.83 -8.63 12.00
N LEU A 426 23.17 -9.55 12.92
CA LEU A 426 22.46 -9.74 14.17
C LEU A 426 23.36 -9.27 15.30
N LEU A 427 22.87 -8.35 16.12
CA LEU A 427 23.60 -7.75 17.23
C LEU A 427 23.00 -8.24 18.54
N ASP A 428 23.86 -8.61 19.49
CA ASP A 428 23.50 -8.89 20.86
C ASP A 428 24.01 -7.74 21.72
N GLU A 429 23.10 -6.97 22.33
CA GLU A 429 23.48 -5.81 23.14
C GLU A 429 23.91 -6.17 24.56
N THR A 430 23.53 -7.35 25.06
CA THR A 430 23.82 -7.73 26.46
C THR A 430 25.25 -8.10 26.71
N THR A 431 25.95 -8.62 25.73
CA THR A 431 27.33 -9.10 25.89
C THR A 431 28.38 -8.22 25.23
N GLY A 432 27.99 -7.20 24.49
CA GLY A 432 28.92 -6.38 23.68
C GLY A 432 29.71 -7.23 22.67
N SER A 433 29.42 -8.52 22.61
CA SER A 433 30.01 -9.47 21.67
C SER A 433 28.98 -9.84 20.61
N ARG A 434 29.46 -10.13 19.41
CA ARG A 434 28.64 -10.62 18.29
C ARG A 434 28.11 -12.05 18.52
N GLY A 435 27.81 -12.42 19.75
CA GLY A 435 27.45 -13.79 20.13
C GLY A 435 26.08 -13.85 20.80
N THR A 436 25.00 -13.83 20.03
CA THR A 436 23.69 -14.34 20.46
C THR A 436 23.80 -15.84 20.74
N SER A 437 22.88 -16.39 21.55
CA SER A 437 22.84 -17.84 21.77
C SER A 437 22.95 -18.57 20.41
N ASP A 438 23.74 -19.60 20.36
CA ASP A 438 24.07 -20.37 19.16
C ASP A 438 22.84 -20.70 18.27
N SER A 439 21.67 -20.87 18.89
CA SER A 439 20.41 -21.15 18.20
C SER A 439 19.90 -20.01 17.31
N VAL A 440 19.99 -18.74 17.74
CA VAL A 440 19.44 -17.60 16.96
C VAL A 440 20.37 -17.29 15.78
N GLN A 441 21.69 -17.32 15.97
CA GLN A 441 22.64 -17.15 14.85
C GLN A 441 22.55 -18.24 13.79
N THR A 442 22.18 -19.43 14.18
CA THR A 442 21.97 -20.54 13.25
C THR A 442 20.74 -20.31 12.35
N ILE A 443 19.70 -19.67 12.90
CA ILE A 443 18.47 -19.29 12.13
C ILE A 443 18.74 -18.08 11.24
N TYR A 444 19.47 -17.07 11.78
CA TYR A 444 19.73 -15.79 11.14
C TYR A 444 21.23 -15.50 11.05
N PRO A 445 22.00 -16.23 10.22
CA PRO A 445 23.42 -15.97 10.10
C PRO A 445 23.67 -14.60 9.47
N PRO A 446 24.68 -13.84 9.94
CA PRO A 446 25.16 -12.67 9.23
C PRO A 446 25.47 -13.01 7.78
N ARG A 447 24.93 -12.23 6.85
CA ARG A 447 25.08 -12.54 5.42
C ARG A 447 24.99 -11.29 4.56
N SER A 448 25.49 -11.42 3.35
CA SER A 448 25.29 -10.42 2.29
C SER A 448 24.45 -11.02 1.18
N ASP A 449 23.33 -10.40 0.87
CA ASP A 449 22.47 -10.77 -0.24
C ASP A 449 22.60 -9.73 -1.35
N PHE A 450 22.56 -10.16 -2.60
CA PHE A 450 22.50 -9.25 -3.74
C PHE A 450 21.48 -9.75 -4.77
N ALA A 451 20.93 -8.82 -5.51
CA ALA A 451 20.11 -9.14 -6.65
C ALA A 451 20.37 -8.14 -7.78
N LEU A 452 20.65 -8.63 -8.97
CA LEU A 452 20.85 -7.83 -10.18
C LEU A 452 19.77 -8.17 -11.18
N GLY A 453 19.06 -7.15 -11.68
CA GLY A 453 17.95 -7.33 -12.60
C GLY A 453 18.10 -6.51 -13.87
N ALA A 454 17.65 -7.09 -14.98
CA ALA A 454 17.45 -6.40 -16.25
C ALA A 454 16.04 -6.70 -16.75
N ARG A 455 15.37 -5.70 -17.33
CA ARG A 455 14.00 -5.83 -17.80
C ARG A 455 13.75 -5.09 -19.10
N ALA A 456 12.82 -5.60 -19.87
CA ALA A 456 12.27 -4.88 -21.00
C ALA A 456 10.81 -5.27 -21.22
N ASP A 457 10.01 -4.33 -21.64
CA ASP A 457 8.67 -4.55 -22.16
C ASP A 457 8.35 -3.57 -23.29
N VAL A 458 7.33 -3.90 -24.04
CA VAL A 458 6.86 -3.10 -25.17
C VAL A 458 5.37 -2.94 -25.06
N VAL A 459 4.90 -1.69 -24.97
CA VAL A 459 3.48 -1.40 -25.11
C VAL A 459 3.19 -1.25 -26.60
N TRP A 460 2.50 -2.23 -27.16
CA TRP A 460 2.25 -2.33 -28.60
C TRP A 460 0.76 -2.29 -28.90
N ARG A 461 0.33 -1.25 -29.60
CA ARG A 461 -1.02 -1.14 -30.14
C ARG A 461 -1.09 -1.83 -31.51
N VAL A 462 -1.29 -3.14 -31.45
CA VAL A 462 -1.39 -3.98 -32.68
C VAL A 462 -2.62 -3.64 -33.54
N HIS A 463 -3.63 -3.03 -32.91
CA HIS A 463 -4.86 -2.57 -33.53
C HIS A 463 -5.46 -1.44 -32.68
N PRO A 464 -6.23 -0.49 -33.22
CA PRO A 464 -6.86 0.60 -32.44
C PRO A 464 -7.70 0.13 -31.21
N ARG A 465 -8.09 -1.14 -31.19
CA ARG A 465 -8.86 -1.77 -30.09
C ARG A 465 -8.05 -2.78 -29.29
N VAL A 466 -6.80 -3.07 -29.66
CA VAL A 466 -6.01 -4.13 -29.04
C VAL A 466 -4.62 -3.60 -28.70
N GLU A 467 -4.34 -3.59 -27.41
CA GLU A 467 -3.02 -3.29 -26.85
C GLU A 467 -2.44 -4.57 -26.25
N VAL A 468 -1.20 -4.88 -26.58
CA VAL A 468 -0.45 -6.05 -26.11
C VAL A 468 0.84 -5.55 -25.47
N VAL A 469 1.12 -6.02 -24.24
CA VAL A 469 2.33 -5.66 -23.49
C VAL A 469 3.11 -6.93 -23.18
N PRO A 470 3.92 -7.44 -24.11
CA PRO A 470 4.89 -8.49 -23.82
C PRO A 470 6.07 -7.88 -23.07
N GLY A 471 6.57 -8.60 -22.07
CA GLY A 471 7.71 -8.17 -21.29
C GLY A 471 8.44 -9.35 -20.67
N ALA A 472 9.66 -9.12 -20.27
CA ALA A 472 10.45 -10.07 -19.51
C ALA A 472 11.38 -9.35 -18.54
N ARG A 473 11.64 -10.01 -17.43
CA ARG A 473 12.63 -9.63 -16.46
C ARG A 473 13.59 -10.79 -16.24
N PHE A 474 14.87 -10.50 -16.17
CA PHE A 474 15.93 -11.40 -15.73
C PHE A 474 16.46 -10.92 -14.39
N ASP A 475 16.54 -11.79 -13.40
CA ASP A 475 17.17 -11.51 -12.11
C ASP A 475 18.26 -12.54 -11.81
N LEU A 476 19.35 -12.08 -11.22
CA LEU A 476 20.42 -12.89 -10.66
C LEU A 476 20.41 -12.66 -9.15
N PHE A 477 20.00 -13.67 -8.40
CA PHE A 477 19.98 -13.64 -6.93
C PHE A 477 21.25 -14.26 -6.39
N GLY A 478 21.86 -13.62 -5.40
CA GLY A 478 23.02 -14.14 -4.72
C GLY A 478 22.95 -13.95 -3.21
N SER A 479 23.52 -14.89 -2.49
CA SER A 479 23.64 -14.85 -1.03
C SER A 479 25.00 -15.42 -0.62
N ALA A 480 25.70 -14.69 0.24
CA ALA A 480 26.98 -15.11 0.82
C ALA A 480 26.87 -15.04 2.34
N ILE A 481 27.03 -16.16 3.00
CA ILE A 481 27.04 -16.28 4.48
C ILE A 481 28.47 -15.97 4.96
N SER A 482 28.60 -15.24 6.08
CA SER A 482 29.90 -14.88 6.66
C SER A 482 30.56 -16.09 7.33
N ASP A 483 31.89 -16.21 7.20
CA ASP A 483 32.72 -17.27 7.80
C ASP A 483 32.78 -17.19 9.34
N ASP A 484 32.36 -16.07 9.94
CA ASP A 484 32.44 -15.83 11.39
C ASP A 484 31.40 -16.64 12.20
N VAL A 485 30.55 -17.42 11.56
CA VAL A 485 29.54 -18.24 12.23
C VAL A 485 30.15 -19.60 12.63
N VAL A 486 30.65 -19.67 13.85
CA VAL A 486 31.37 -20.80 14.43
C VAL A 486 30.53 -22.08 14.51
N VAL A 487 29.20 -21.99 14.52
CA VAL A 487 28.27 -23.12 14.80
C VAL A 487 28.07 -24.03 13.58
N LEU A 488 28.29 -23.54 12.36
CA LEU A 488 27.98 -24.29 11.14
C LEU A 488 29.14 -25.15 10.60
N GLY A 489 30.29 -25.12 11.24
CA GLY A 489 31.49 -25.87 10.80
C GLY A 489 32.09 -25.37 9.47
N PRO A 490 33.18 -25.94 8.98
CA PRO A 490 33.97 -25.46 7.81
C PRO A 490 33.22 -25.48 6.47
N GLN A 491 31.96 -25.92 6.41
CA GLN A 491 31.14 -25.90 5.19
C GLN A 491 30.19 -24.69 5.14
N ALA A 492 30.22 -23.79 6.12
CA ALA A 492 29.23 -22.71 6.29
C ALA A 492 29.45 -21.52 5.35
N ALA A 493 30.66 -21.20 4.96
CA ALA A 493 31.00 -20.17 4.00
C ALA A 493 30.57 -20.56 2.59
N ARG A 494 29.32 -20.33 2.24
CA ARG A 494 28.80 -20.71 0.92
C ARG A 494 28.15 -19.53 0.21
N THR A 495 28.72 -19.19 -0.94
CA THR A 495 28.05 -18.29 -1.88
C THR A 495 27.10 -19.09 -2.75
N THR A 496 25.84 -18.71 -2.79
CA THR A 496 24.83 -19.29 -3.66
C THR A 496 24.36 -18.23 -4.66
N VAL A 497 24.31 -18.57 -5.94
CA VAL A 497 23.81 -17.68 -7.00
C VAL A 497 22.79 -18.42 -7.84
N ILE A 498 21.59 -17.82 -8.01
CA ILE A 498 20.49 -18.44 -8.76
C ILE A 498 19.95 -17.43 -9.78
N PRO A 499 19.99 -17.74 -11.09
CA PRO A 499 19.31 -16.94 -12.11
C PRO A 499 17.80 -17.23 -12.17
N ALA A 500 17.00 -16.24 -12.54
CA ALA A 500 15.59 -16.38 -12.79
C ALA A 500 15.14 -15.53 -13.99
N VAL A 501 14.15 -16.00 -14.72
CA VAL A 501 13.53 -15.29 -15.84
C VAL A 501 12.03 -15.22 -15.61
N ASP A 502 11.50 -14.02 -15.66
CA ASP A 502 10.08 -13.67 -15.40
C ASP A 502 9.42 -13.15 -16.67
N PRO A 503 8.92 -14.02 -17.56
CA PRO A 503 8.12 -13.59 -18.71
C PRO A 503 6.76 -13.08 -18.25
N ARG A 504 6.26 -12.08 -18.95
CA ARG A 504 4.97 -11.42 -18.66
C ARG A 504 4.26 -11.02 -19.93
N LEU A 505 2.95 -11.12 -19.90
CA LEU A 505 2.08 -10.72 -20.99
C LEU A 505 0.83 -10.08 -20.43
N ALA A 506 0.51 -8.90 -20.90
CA ALA A 506 -0.76 -8.26 -20.66
C ALA A 506 -1.43 -7.88 -21.98
N VAL A 507 -2.73 -8.07 -22.06
CA VAL A 507 -3.53 -7.78 -23.25
C VAL A 507 -4.78 -7.02 -22.83
N ARG A 508 -5.04 -5.90 -23.49
CA ARG A 508 -6.30 -5.16 -23.37
C ARG A 508 -7.00 -5.13 -24.73
N THR A 509 -8.26 -5.51 -24.75
CA THR A 509 -9.07 -5.53 -25.96
C THR A 509 -10.35 -4.75 -25.73
N LYS A 510 -10.52 -3.64 -26.41
CA LYS A 510 -11.75 -2.85 -26.41
C LYS A 510 -12.79 -3.54 -27.30
N VAL A 511 -13.67 -4.31 -26.67
CA VAL A 511 -14.72 -5.08 -27.35
C VAL A 511 -15.82 -4.12 -27.86
N SER A 512 -16.21 -3.14 -27.03
CA SER A 512 -17.16 -2.08 -27.36
C SER A 512 -16.75 -0.77 -26.65
N PRO A 513 -17.40 0.35 -26.90
CA PRO A 513 -17.14 1.60 -26.18
C PRO A 513 -17.26 1.49 -24.66
N SER A 514 -18.07 0.55 -24.16
CA SER A 514 -18.32 0.34 -22.73
C SER A 514 -17.71 -0.94 -22.18
N VAL A 515 -17.07 -1.78 -23.00
CA VAL A 515 -16.57 -3.09 -22.57
C VAL A 515 -15.12 -3.28 -23.02
N THR A 516 -14.24 -3.48 -22.06
CA THR A 516 -12.82 -3.79 -22.31
C THR A 516 -12.48 -5.13 -21.65
N HIS A 517 -11.94 -6.05 -22.39
CA HIS A 517 -11.42 -7.32 -21.91
C HIS A 517 -9.94 -7.16 -21.54
N VAL A 518 -9.53 -7.71 -20.39
CA VAL A 518 -8.17 -7.61 -19.84
C VAL A 518 -7.66 -9.00 -19.50
N SER A 519 -6.50 -9.36 -20.03
CA SER A 519 -5.83 -10.62 -19.75
C SER A 519 -4.42 -10.35 -19.22
N THR A 520 -4.00 -11.05 -18.18
CA THR A 520 -2.62 -11.00 -17.69
C THR A 520 -2.09 -12.41 -17.43
N LEU A 521 -0.81 -12.60 -17.73
CA LEU A 521 -0.05 -13.81 -17.43
C LEU A 521 1.37 -13.43 -17.04
N GLY A 522 1.90 -14.05 -15.99
CA GLY A 522 3.27 -13.76 -15.58
C GLY A 522 3.84 -14.84 -14.66
N LEU A 523 5.15 -15.03 -14.77
CA LEU A 523 5.97 -15.78 -13.84
C LEU A 523 6.72 -14.78 -12.96
N GLN A 524 6.88 -15.09 -11.69
CA GLN A 524 7.55 -14.27 -10.69
C GLN A 524 8.42 -15.13 -9.81
N HIS A 525 9.59 -14.61 -9.44
CA HIS A 525 10.52 -15.24 -8.51
C HIS A 525 10.83 -14.31 -7.33
N GLN A 526 11.11 -14.94 -6.20
CA GLN A 526 11.44 -14.26 -4.94
C GLN A 526 12.43 -15.11 -4.15
N THR A 527 13.33 -14.47 -3.42
CA THR A 527 14.11 -15.14 -2.38
C THR A 527 13.18 -15.65 -1.26
N PRO A 528 13.51 -16.75 -0.59
CA PRO A 528 12.75 -17.19 0.58
C PRO A 528 12.60 -16.06 1.59
N SER A 529 11.38 -15.80 2.03
CA SER A 529 11.09 -14.73 2.99
C SER A 529 10.26 -15.25 4.16
N PHE A 530 10.26 -14.50 5.25
CA PHE A 530 9.36 -14.75 6.37
C PHE A 530 7.90 -14.51 5.96
N VAL A 531 6.98 -15.22 6.62
CA VAL A 531 5.54 -15.10 6.33
C VAL A 531 5.05 -13.65 6.54
N VAL A 532 5.55 -12.99 7.59
CA VAL A 532 5.26 -11.59 7.90
C VAL A 532 6.53 -10.78 7.67
N PRO A 533 6.50 -9.72 6.85
CA PRO A 533 7.68 -8.89 6.64
C PRO A 533 8.01 -8.11 7.92
N ILE A 534 9.24 -8.24 8.38
CA ILE A 534 9.81 -7.50 9.52
C ILE A 534 11.06 -6.80 9.00
N PRO A 535 11.19 -5.47 9.17
CA PRO A 535 12.37 -4.73 8.74
C PRO A 535 13.66 -5.30 9.34
N GLY A 536 14.71 -5.41 8.54
CA GLY A 536 15.98 -5.95 8.98
C GLY A 536 16.05 -7.47 9.16
N LEU A 537 14.89 -8.17 9.09
CA LEU A 537 14.82 -9.61 9.30
C LEU A 537 14.50 -10.34 8.00
N GLN A 538 15.46 -11.11 7.51
CA GLN A 538 15.29 -11.95 6.33
C GLN A 538 15.57 -13.41 6.68
N VAL A 539 14.52 -14.20 6.77
CA VAL A 539 14.58 -15.63 7.03
C VAL A 539 14.58 -16.40 5.70
N GLY A 540 15.25 -17.49 5.69
CA GLY A 540 15.30 -18.41 4.57
C GLY A 540 16.64 -18.34 3.83
N ARG A 541 17.06 -19.48 3.36
CA ARG A 541 18.36 -19.66 2.71
C ARG A 541 18.17 -19.75 1.20
N LEU A 542 18.90 -18.93 0.45
CA LEU A 542 18.87 -19.00 -1.01
C LEU A 542 19.30 -20.37 -1.54
N SER A 543 20.16 -21.09 -0.80
CA SER A 543 20.59 -22.46 -1.12
C SER A 543 19.42 -23.46 -1.25
N GLU A 544 18.28 -23.16 -0.66
CA GLU A 544 17.06 -23.98 -0.78
C GLU A 544 16.23 -23.65 -2.03
N GLY A 545 16.70 -22.73 -2.84
CA GLY A 545 16.04 -22.29 -4.07
C GLY A 545 15.12 -21.10 -3.88
N LEU A 546 14.58 -20.59 -4.97
CA LEU A 546 13.66 -19.47 -5.01
C LEU A 546 12.22 -19.93 -4.73
N GLN A 547 11.42 -19.02 -4.19
CA GLN A 547 9.97 -19.10 -4.33
C GLN A 547 9.59 -18.62 -5.73
N SER A 548 8.58 -19.22 -6.31
CA SER A 548 8.06 -18.77 -7.61
C SER A 548 6.54 -18.86 -7.66
N ALA A 549 5.93 -18.04 -8.52
CA ALA A 549 4.50 -18.06 -8.74
C ALA A 549 4.16 -17.77 -10.20
N VAL A 550 3.25 -18.57 -10.76
CA VAL A 550 2.61 -18.30 -12.05
C VAL A 550 1.24 -17.72 -11.79
N HIS A 551 1.01 -16.49 -12.23
CA HIS A 551 -0.27 -15.80 -12.12
C HIS A 551 -0.90 -15.67 -13.49
N ALA A 552 -2.18 -16.02 -13.61
CA ALA A 552 -2.99 -15.74 -14.78
C ALA A 552 -4.32 -15.14 -14.35
N SER A 553 -4.79 -14.14 -15.10
CA SER A 553 -6.12 -13.57 -14.87
C SER A 553 -6.81 -13.17 -16.18
N GLN A 554 -8.15 -13.23 -16.16
CA GLN A 554 -9.03 -12.81 -17.22
C GLN A 554 -10.13 -11.96 -16.61
N GLY A 555 -10.25 -10.72 -17.04
CA GLY A 555 -11.23 -9.79 -16.51
C GLY A 555 -11.96 -9.03 -17.64
N VAL A 556 -13.08 -8.44 -17.27
CA VAL A 556 -13.85 -7.56 -18.14
C VAL A 556 -14.16 -6.28 -17.38
N GLU A 557 -13.76 -5.15 -17.91
CA GLU A 557 -14.13 -3.84 -17.41
C GLU A 557 -15.37 -3.36 -18.18
N VAL A 558 -16.45 -3.08 -17.47
CA VAL A 558 -17.73 -2.64 -18.04
C VAL A 558 -18.09 -1.27 -17.49
N ALA A 559 -18.14 -0.27 -18.37
CA ALA A 559 -18.72 1.01 -18.03
C ALA A 559 -20.25 0.92 -18.07
N LEU A 560 -20.88 1.12 -16.93
CA LEU A 560 -22.33 1.07 -16.73
C LEU A 560 -22.93 2.48 -16.66
N PRO A 561 -24.26 2.64 -16.84
CA PRO A 561 -24.96 3.88 -16.56
C PRO A 561 -24.66 4.40 -15.14
N TRP A 562 -24.93 5.68 -14.88
CA TRP A 562 -24.72 6.37 -13.61
C TRP A 562 -23.24 6.40 -13.14
N LYS A 563 -22.30 6.36 -14.09
CA LYS A 563 -20.84 6.38 -13.82
C LYS A 563 -20.37 5.20 -12.96
N LEU A 564 -21.06 4.08 -13.07
CA LEU A 564 -20.64 2.83 -12.45
C LEU A 564 -19.62 2.11 -13.35
N SER A 565 -18.64 1.48 -12.74
CA SER A 565 -17.69 0.58 -13.39
C SER A 565 -17.73 -0.77 -12.70
N LEU A 566 -18.01 -1.83 -13.45
CA LEU A 566 -18.01 -3.21 -12.98
C LEU A 566 -16.81 -3.94 -13.58
N ALA A 567 -16.05 -4.63 -12.75
CA ALA A 567 -14.88 -5.38 -13.18
C ALA A 567 -14.84 -6.79 -12.54
N PRO A 568 -15.54 -7.77 -13.14
CA PRO A 568 -15.34 -9.18 -12.79
C PRO A 568 -14.00 -9.68 -13.34
N THR A 569 -13.23 -10.40 -12.52
CA THR A 569 -11.95 -11.00 -12.89
C THR A 569 -11.84 -12.40 -12.33
N VAL A 570 -11.61 -13.40 -13.18
CA VAL A 570 -11.23 -14.73 -12.74
C VAL A 570 -9.72 -14.86 -12.74
N PHE A 571 -9.17 -15.58 -11.77
CA PHE A 571 -7.73 -15.73 -11.65
C PHE A 571 -7.32 -17.13 -11.18
N VAL A 572 -6.09 -17.49 -11.49
CA VAL A 572 -5.38 -18.63 -10.93
C VAL A 572 -3.94 -18.24 -10.62
N ALA A 573 -3.47 -18.68 -9.45
CA ALA A 573 -2.09 -18.53 -9.02
C ALA A 573 -1.57 -19.91 -8.58
N ASN A 574 -0.47 -20.37 -9.19
CA ASN A 574 0.24 -21.57 -8.78
C ASN A 574 1.59 -21.14 -8.21
N SER A 575 1.81 -21.43 -6.94
CA SER A 575 3.00 -21.02 -6.19
C SER A 575 3.84 -22.25 -5.82
N PHE A 576 5.14 -22.09 -5.87
CA PHE A 576 6.10 -23.15 -5.60
C PHE A 576 7.15 -22.65 -4.61
N GLY A 577 7.59 -23.55 -3.73
CA GLY A 577 8.63 -23.24 -2.76
C GLY A 577 8.22 -22.19 -1.72
N LEU A 578 6.92 -22.11 -1.37
CA LEU A 578 6.43 -21.23 -0.30
C LEU A 578 6.99 -21.62 1.07
N THR A 579 7.13 -20.64 1.95
CA THR A 579 7.66 -20.78 3.32
C THR A 579 6.60 -20.62 4.40
N ASP A 580 5.32 -20.66 4.05
CA ASP A 580 4.18 -20.50 4.97
C ASP A 580 4.03 -21.63 6.00
N ALA A 581 4.83 -22.68 5.91
CA ALA A 581 4.83 -23.77 6.90
C ALA A 581 5.76 -23.54 8.12
N VAL A 582 6.35 -22.36 8.25
CA VAL A 582 7.25 -22.01 9.39
C VAL A 582 6.51 -22.02 10.73
N SER A 583 5.20 -21.85 10.74
CA SER A 583 4.38 -21.94 11.97
C SER A 583 4.36 -23.32 12.64
N THR A 584 4.93 -24.34 12.01
CA THR A 584 5.00 -25.71 12.54
C THR A 584 6.32 -26.03 13.28
N CYS A 585 7.26 -25.06 13.34
CA CYS A 585 8.39 -25.17 14.24
C CYS A 585 7.88 -25.10 15.68
N GLY A 586 8.17 -26.12 16.49
CA GLY A 586 7.90 -26.09 17.92
C GLY A 586 8.68 -24.94 18.61
N THR A 587 8.40 -24.71 19.89
CA THR A 587 9.08 -23.70 20.70
C THR A 587 10.60 -23.94 20.83
N ASP A 588 11.04 -25.15 20.56
CA ASP A 588 12.46 -25.50 20.46
C ASP A 588 12.89 -25.34 18.98
N PHE A 589 13.36 -24.14 18.65
CA PHE A 589 13.90 -23.81 17.33
C PHE A 589 15.19 -24.61 17.05
N ASP A 590 15.06 -25.86 16.70
CA ASP A 590 16.17 -26.64 16.14
C ASP A 590 16.20 -26.42 14.63
N VAL A 591 17.23 -25.74 14.15
CA VAL A 591 17.39 -25.32 12.75
C VAL A 591 17.59 -26.51 11.80
N ASP A 592 18.16 -27.57 12.30
CA ASP A 592 18.31 -28.81 11.56
C ASP A 592 17.01 -29.64 11.55
N ASP A 593 15.99 -29.17 12.29
CA ASP A 593 14.68 -29.78 12.21
C ASP A 593 14.05 -29.46 10.85
N PRO A 594 13.85 -30.49 9.98
CA PRO A 594 13.22 -30.31 8.68
C PRO A 594 11.80 -29.77 8.75
N ARG A 595 11.25 -29.58 9.99
CA ARG A 595 9.98 -28.92 10.24
C ARG A 595 10.08 -27.39 10.05
N CYS A 596 11.24 -26.79 10.33
CA CYS A 596 11.43 -25.34 10.31
C CYS A 596 11.65 -24.74 8.92
N VAL A 597 12.10 -25.53 7.95
CA VAL A 597 12.49 -25.07 6.59
C VAL A 597 11.64 -25.73 5.51
N ARG A 598 10.37 -25.93 5.79
CA ARG A 598 9.51 -26.68 4.87
C ARG A 598 9.02 -25.83 3.72
N ARG A 599 9.34 -26.27 2.50
CA ARG A 599 8.88 -25.66 1.25
C ARG A 599 7.62 -26.36 0.75
N VAL A 600 6.57 -25.61 0.48
CA VAL A 600 5.28 -26.13 0.01
C VAL A 600 4.89 -25.53 -1.33
N SER A 601 4.10 -26.28 -2.10
CA SER A 601 3.44 -25.75 -3.29
C SER A 601 2.03 -25.32 -2.96
N GLY A 602 1.54 -24.27 -3.60
CA GLY A 602 0.21 -23.72 -3.39
C GLY A 602 -0.53 -23.50 -4.70
N GLN A 603 -1.84 -23.60 -4.63
CA GLN A 603 -2.72 -23.17 -5.72
C GLN A 603 -3.85 -22.34 -5.15
N THR A 604 -4.08 -21.20 -5.77
CA THR A 604 -5.23 -20.34 -5.45
C THR A 604 -5.96 -20.00 -6.74
N TYR A 605 -7.26 -20.06 -6.72
CA TYR A 605 -8.12 -19.66 -7.84
C TYR A 605 -9.38 -19.02 -7.32
N GLY A 606 -9.97 -18.15 -8.12
CA GLY A 606 -11.17 -17.45 -7.67
C GLY A 606 -11.74 -16.47 -8.69
N LEU A 607 -12.80 -15.82 -8.22
CA LEU A 607 -13.49 -14.72 -8.88
C LEU A 607 -13.39 -13.48 -7.99
N GLU A 608 -12.97 -12.38 -8.56
CA GLU A 608 -12.97 -11.05 -7.94
C GLU A 608 -14.03 -10.19 -8.63
N LEU A 609 -14.96 -9.65 -7.87
CA LEU A 609 -15.92 -8.67 -8.35
C LEU A 609 -15.59 -7.30 -7.76
N SER A 610 -15.46 -6.30 -8.62
CA SER A 610 -15.33 -4.91 -8.23
C SER A 610 -16.42 -4.09 -8.89
N LEU A 611 -17.23 -3.40 -8.09
CA LEU A 611 -18.19 -2.40 -8.56
C LEU A 611 -17.82 -1.07 -7.94
N ARG A 612 -17.54 -0.08 -8.77
CA ARG A 612 -17.09 1.24 -8.34
C ARG A 612 -17.96 2.31 -8.96
N ARG A 613 -18.38 3.27 -8.17
CA ARG A 613 -18.92 4.53 -8.66
C ARG A 613 -17.87 5.60 -8.50
N ALA A 614 -17.55 6.29 -9.60
CA ALA A 614 -16.51 7.30 -9.63
C ALA A 614 -16.69 8.32 -8.50
N PHE A 615 -15.58 8.64 -7.85
CA PHE A 615 -15.50 9.70 -6.86
C PHE A 615 -15.77 11.02 -7.53
N GLY A 616 -16.38 11.95 -6.81
CA GLY A 616 -16.72 13.21 -7.39
C GLY A 616 -18.24 13.42 -7.50
N GLU A 617 -19.11 12.50 -7.13
CA GLU A 617 -20.59 12.60 -7.12
C GLU A 617 -21.12 12.81 -5.70
N ARG A 618 -22.36 13.23 -5.54
CA ARG A 618 -23.01 13.28 -4.23
C ARG A 618 -22.96 11.95 -3.49
N PHE A 619 -23.06 10.85 -4.24
CA PHE A 619 -22.93 9.49 -3.75
C PHE A 619 -21.73 8.84 -4.43
N THR A 620 -20.82 8.33 -3.64
CA THR A 620 -19.66 7.53 -4.06
C THR A 620 -19.75 6.17 -3.38
N GLY A 621 -19.29 5.13 -4.07
CA GLY A 621 -19.35 3.80 -3.48
C GLY A 621 -18.41 2.83 -4.15
N PHE A 622 -17.98 1.87 -3.36
CA PHE A 622 -17.09 0.81 -3.77
C PHE A 622 -17.58 -0.52 -3.18
N VAL A 623 -17.68 -1.53 -4.02
CA VAL A 623 -17.97 -2.91 -3.61
C VAL A 623 -16.84 -3.78 -4.12
N SER A 624 -16.24 -4.54 -3.24
CA SER A 624 -15.26 -5.58 -3.56
C SER A 624 -15.72 -6.91 -2.98
N TYR A 625 -15.77 -7.94 -3.82
CA TYR A 625 -16.13 -9.28 -3.39
C TYR A 625 -15.24 -10.32 -4.07
N PRO A 626 -14.11 -10.69 -3.46
CA PRO A 626 -13.36 -11.87 -3.84
C PRO A 626 -14.01 -13.15 -3.27
N LEU A 627 -14.16 -14.13 -4.16
CA LEU A 627 -14.53 -15.51 -3.86
C LEU A 627 -13.36 -16.38 -4.29
N ALA A 628 -12.61 -16.94 -3.35
CA ALA A 628 -11.37 -17.64 -3.66
C ALA A 628 -11.19 -18.92 -2.84
N ARG A 629 -10.44 -19.84 -3.40
CA ARG A 629 -9.99 -21.05 -2.72
C ARG A 629 -8.47 -21.15 -2.82
N SER A 630 -7.81 -21.25 -1.67
CA SER A 630 -6.37 -21.43 -1.57
C SER A 630 -6.05 -22.79 -0.95
N THR A 631 -5.16 -23.53 -1.57
CA THR A 631 -4.75 -24.87 -1.09
C THR A 631 -3.23 -24.99 -1.04
N ARG A 632 -2.75 -25.89 -0.21
CA ARG A 632 -1.32 -26.26 -0.11
C ARG A 632 -1.17 -27.75 -0.36
N LEU A 633 -0.15 -28.11 -1.10
CA LEU A 633 0.31 -29.47 -1.30
C LEU A 633 1.48 -29.73 -0.36
N THR A 634 1.27 -30.52 0.66
CA THR A 634 2.21 -30.69 1.77
C THR A 634 2.23 -32.13 2.27
N ARG A 635 3.28 -32.48 3.00
CA ARG A 635 3.35 -33.70 3.81
C ARG A 635 3.18 -33.32 5.27
N PRO A 636 2.00 -33.51 5.88
CA PRO A 636 1.78 -33.10 7.26
C PRO A 636 2.73 -33.83 8.22
N LEU A 637 3.03 -33.16 9.33
CA LEU A 637 3.70 -33.81 10.47
C LEU A 637 2.70 -34.68 11.22
N GLY A 638 3.18 -35.77 11.75
CA GLY A 638 2.39 -36.64 12.59
C GLY A 638 3.25 -37.59 13.41
N PHE A 639 2.67 -38.15 14.46
CA PHE A 639 3.36 -39.13 15.28
C PHE A 639 3.45 -40.47 14.52
N ARG A 640 4.67 -41.00 14.41
CA ARG A 640 4.95 -42.33 13.89
C ARG A 640 5.26 -43.23 15.06
N GLN A 641 4.52 -44.31 15.21
CA GLN A 641 4.90 -45.38 16.11
C GLN A 641 5.81 -46.38 15.38
N ARG A 642 7.00 -46.60 15.93
CA ARG A 642 7.94 -47.61 15.46
C ARG A 642 8.53 -48.31 16.69
N GLY A 643 8.17 -49.58 16.89
CA GLY A 643 8.73 -50.36 17.99
C GLY A 643 8.36 -49.86 19.38
N GLY A 644 7.15 -49.32 19.60
CA GLY A 644 6.70 -48.79 20.89
C GLY A 644 7.17 -47.38 21.24
N VAL A 645 7.96 -46.73 20.37
CA VAL A 645 8.41 -45.33 20.53
C VAL A 645 7.66 -44.48 19.55
N SER A 646 6.99 -43.42 20.05
CA SER A 646 6.36 -42.40 19.24
C SER A 646 7.41 -41.34 18.87
N SER A 647 7.71 -41.20 17.59
CA SER A 647 8.54 -40.15 17.05
C SER A 647 7.75 -39.24 16.14
N LEU A 648 7.99 -37.93 16.24
CA LEU A 648 7.43 -36.99 15.33
C LEU A 648 8.14 -37.06 13.98
N GLY A 649 7.41 -37.10 12.87
CA GLY A 649 7.98 -37.17 11.54
C GLY A 649 6.97 -36.86 10.44
N GLN A 650 7.47 -36.64 9.22
CA GLN A 650 6.60 -36.43 8.08
C GLN A 650 5.78 -37.69 7.77
N LEU A 651 4.48 -37.52 7.54
CA LEU A 651 3.65 -38.59 7.04
C LEU A 651 4.06 -38.99 5.62
N GLY A 652 3.94 -40.25 5.29
CA GLY A 652 4.45 -40.82 4.02
C GLY A 652 3.75 -40.30 2.76
N SER A 653 2.55 -39.70 2.88
CA SER A 653 1.73 -39.26 1.76
C SER A 653 1.67 -37.73 1.67
N THR A 654 1.74 -37.20 0.43
CA THR A 654 1.47 -35.81 0.15
C THR A 654 -0.05 -35.59 0.13
N LEU A 655 -0.52 -34.59 0.85
CA LEU A 655 -1.94 -34.23 0.96
C LEU A 655 -2.16 -32.82 0.40
N ARG A 656 -3.33 -32.61 -0.17
CA ARG A 656 -3.83 -31.27 -0.52
C ARG A 656 -4.74 -30.81 0.62
N ILE A 657 -4.33 -29.74 1.30
CA ILE A 657 -5.06 -29.17 2.43
C ILE A 657 -5.43 -27.71 2.12
N ALA A 658 -6.37 -27.13 2.84
CA ALA A 658 -6.62 -25.69 2.77
C ALA A 658 -5.37 -24.93 3.22
N GLY A 659 -5.02 -23.86 2.53
CA GLY A 659 -3.89 -22.99 2.92
C GLY A 659 -4.26 -22.15 4.14
N GLU A 660 -3.30 -21.78 4.98
CA GLU A 660 -3.55 -20.91 6.14
C GLU A 660 -4.15 -19.54 5.75
N PHE A 661 -3.87 -19.08 4.53
CA PHE A 661 -4.40 -17.82 3.96
C PHE A 661 -5.66 -18.05 3.10
N ASP A 662 -6.38 -19.15 3.30
CA ASP A 662 -7.64 -19.43 2.61
C ASP A 662 -8.80 -18.74 3.32
N ARG A 663 -9.29 -17.64 2.75
CA ARG A 663 -10.56 -17.03 3.11
C ARG A 663 -11.49 -17.08 1.91
N THR A 664 -12.50 -17.93 1.99
CA THR A 664 -13.35 -18.25 0.84
C THR A 664 -14.17 -17.05 0.38
N HIS A 665 -14.76 -16.33 1.33
CA HIS A 665 -15.57 -15.15 1.06
C HIS A 665 -14.94 -13.95 1.77
N VAL A 666 -14.76 -12.86 1.02
CA VAL A 666 -14.38 -11.55 1.56
C VAL A 666 -15.29 -10.52 0.93
N MET A 667 -15.85 -9.60 1.68
CA MET A 667 -16.72 -8.56 1.16
C MET A 667 -16.36 -7.21 1.78
N ASN A 668 -16.14 -6.21 0.93
CA ASN A 668 -16.02 -4.82 1.31
C ASN A 668 -17.12 -4.02 0.61
N LEU A 669 -17.91 -3.30 1.40
CA LEU A 669 -18.90 -2.34 0.92
C LEU A 669 -18.56 -1.00 1.55
N ALA A 670 -18.18 -0.02 0.76
CA ALA A 670 -17.96 1.33 1.24
C ALA A 670 -18.84 2.31 0.48
N ALA A 671 -19.47 3.21 1.17
CA ALA A 671 -20.30 4.25 0.60
C ALA A 671 -20.07 5.58 1.33
N SER A 672 -20.09 6.66 0.59
CA SER A 672 -19.99 8.01 1.12
C SER A 672 -20.99 8.91 0.43
N TYR A 673 -21.62 9.83 1.19
CA TYR A 673 -22.64 10.74 0.71
C TYR A 673 -22.35 12.17 1.14
N LEU A 674 -22.37 13.10 0.17
CA LEU A 674 -22.22 14.53 0.39
C LEU A 674 -23.60 15.13 0.71
N LEU A 675 -23.84 15.46 1.99
CA LEU A 675 -25.09 16.04 2.46
C LEU A 675 -25.28 17.50 2.01
N GLY A 676 -24.21 18.19 1.68
CA GLY A 676 -24.18 19.61 1.37
C GLY A 676 -23.60 20.44 2.52
N ALA A 677 -23.40 21.73 2.28
CA ALA A 677 -22.77 22.66 3.23
C ALA A 677 -21.45 22.13 3.84
N GLY A 678 -20.66 21.33 3.08
CA GLY A 678 -19.40 20.76 3.54
C GLY A 678 -19.53 19.54 4.46
N TRP A 679 -20.73 18.99 4.67
CA TRP A 679 -20.94 17.77 5.40
C TRP A 679 -20.86 16.55 4.49
N ARG A 680 -20.09 15.55 4.91
CA ARG A 680 -19.98 14.23 4.29
C ARG A 680 -20.16 13.16 5.35
N VAL A 681 -20.89 12.11 5.03
CA VAL A 681 -21.03 10.92 5.86
C VAL A 681 -20.66 9.70 5.03
N GLY A 682 -20.03 8.72 5.66
CA GLY A 682 -19.64 7.49 5.04
C GLY A 682 -19.75 6.31 5.98
N ALA A 683 -19.97 5.13 5.42
CA ALA A 683 -19.96 3.87 6.12
C ALA A 683 -19.25 2.79 5.30
N ARG A 684 -18.62 1.86 5.98
CA ARG A 684 -18.02 0.67 5.41
C ARG A 684 -18.50 -0.55 6.17
N PHE A 685 -18.90 -1.58 5.45
CA PHE A 685 -19.12 -2.90 5.95
C PHE A 685 -18.01 -3.81 5.44
N TYR A 686 -17.37 -4.54 6.33
CA TYR A 686 -16.33 -5.49 6.02
C TYR A 686 -16.67 -6.85 6.61
N PHE A 687 -16.60 -7.90 5.78
CA PHE A 687 -16.88 -9.28 6.15
C PHE A 687 -15.84 -10.20 5.53
N TYR A 688 -15.45 -11.25 6.26
CA TYR A 688 -14.72 -12.38 5.72
C TYR A 688 -14.94 -13.66 6.52
N THR A 689 -14.85 -14.79 5.80
CA THR A 689 -14.90 -16.11 6.42
C THR A 689 -13.62 -16.42 7.19
N GLY A 690 -13.74 -17.19 8.26
CA GLY A 690 -12.63 -17.60 9.09
C GLY A 690 -11.55 -18.37 8.30
N ARG A 691 -10.29 -18.18 8.66
CA ARG A 691 -9.16 -18.94 8.14
C ARG A 691 -9.22 -20.38 8.61
N PRO A 692 -8.63 -21.35 7.88
CA PRO A 692 -8.58 -22.74 8.34
C PRO A 692 -7.56 -22.93 9.47
N TYR A 693 -7.80 -23.95 10.28
CA TYR A 693 -6.86 -24.42 11.28
C TYR A 693 -6.94 -25.94 11.46
N SER A 694 -5.90 -26.51 12.03
CA SER A 694 -5.84 -27.88 12.52
C SER A 694 -5.98 -27.89 14.04
N GLU A 695 -6.60 -28.91 14.60
CA GLU A 695 -6.42 -29.18 16.01
C GLU A 695 -5.00 -29.67 16.28
N GLU A 696 -4.53 -29.45 17.51
CA GLU A 696 -3.17 -29.76 17.92
C GLU A 696 -3.14 -30.60 19.21
N ILE A 697 -2.17 -31.48 19.27
CA ILE A 697 -1.81 -32.20 20.51
C ILE A 697 -0.34 -31.87 20.79
N ARG A 698 -0.04 -31.22 21.92
CA ARG A 698 1.30 -30.79 22.29
C ARG A 698 1.99 -29.95 21.17
N GLY A 699 1.25 -29.06 20.54
CA GLY A 699 1.74 -28.24 19.45
C GLY A 699 1.91 -28.95 18.10
N VAL A 700 1.47 -30.22 18.00
CA VAL A 700 1.53 -30.98 16.76
C VAL A 700 0.15 -31.05 16.12
N PRO A 701 -0.01 -30.57 14.89
CA PRO A 701 -1.28 -30.65 14.17
C PRO A 701 -1.72 -32.09 13.95
N ILE A 702 -3.02 -32.34 14.15
CA ILE A 702 -3.66 -33.62 13.91
C ILE A 702 -4.72 -33.55 12.81
N PRO A 703 -5.04 -34.67 12.14
CA PRO A 703 -6.12 -34.71 11.15
C PRO A 703 -7.50 -34.37 11.76
N PRO A 704 -8.38 -33.69 11.01
CA PRO A 704 -8.19 -33.24 9.62
C PRO A 704 -7.35 -31.99 9.55
N TYR A 705 -6.24 -32.04 8.79
CA TYR A 705 -5.31 -30.89 8.66
C TYR A 705 -6.00 -29.73 7.98
N ASN A 706 -6.01 -28.56 8.63
CA ASN A 706 -6.74 -27.35 8.22
C ASN A 706 -8.20 -27.63 7.85
N GLY A 707 -8.79 -28.59 8.58
CA GLY A 707 -10.16 -29.06 8.36
C GLY A 707 -11.21 -28.23 9.08
N TYR A 708 -10.81 -27.45 10.06
CA TYR A 708 -11.68 -26.56 10.83
C TYR A 708 -11.49 -25.12 10.38
N ARG A 709 -12.41 -24.22 10.76
CA ARG A 709 -12.31 -22.79 10.48
C ARG A 709 -12.57 -21.97 11.74
N TYR A 710 -11.82 -20.87 11.85
CA TYR A 710 -12.14 -19.83 12.81
C TYR A 710 -13.54 -19.27 12.51
N PRO A 711 -14.22 -18.65 13.49
CA PRO A 711 -15.46 -17.93 13.28
C PRO A 711 -15.32 -16.85 12.21
N ASP A 712 -16.41 -16.59 11.51
CA ASP A 712 -16.48 -15.51 10.54
C ASP A 712 -16.44 -14.16 11.25
N PHE A 713 -15.82 -13.18 10.61
CA PHE A 713 -15.66 -11.84 11.13
C PHE A 713 -16.39 -10.83 10.28
N HIS A 714 -16.99 -9.85 10.94
CA HIS A 714 -17.54 -8.67 10.27
C HIS A 714 -17.42 -7.43 11.16
N ARG A 715 -17.33 -6.26 10.52
CA ARG A 715 -17.31 -4.98 11.21
C ARG A 715 -18.01 -3.90 10.39
N PHE A 716 -18.46 -2.87 11.09
CA PHE A 716 -18.87 -1.59 10.50
C PHE A 716 -17.91 -0.49 10.91
N ASP A 717 -17.51 0.31 9.92
CA ASP A 717 -16.71 1.52 10.11
C ASP A 717 -17.54 2.71 9.67
N PHE A 718 -17.44 3.83 10.39
CA PHE A 718 -18.18 5.06 10.08
C PHE A 718 -17.21 6.24 9.96
N ARG A 719 -17.58 7.19 9.10
CA ARG A 719 -16.87 8.46 8.93
C ARG A 719 -17.85 9.59 8.79
N VAL A 720 -17.61 10.67 9.52
CA VAL A 720 -18.31 11.94 9.39
C VAL A 720 -17.27 13.03 9.21
N GLU A 721 -17.42 13.86 8.20
CA GLU A 721 -16.53 14.97 7.93
C GLU A 721 -17.36 16.25 7.80
N LYS A 722 -16.88 17.33 8.42
CA LYS A 722 -17.35 18.68 8.19
C LYS A 722 -16.18 19.51 7.69
N ARG A 723 -16.26 20.00 6.47
CA ARG A 723 -15.24 20.83 5.83
C ARG A 723 -15.74 22.27 5.69
N TRP A 724 -14.87 23.20 6.07
CA TRP A 724 -15.00 24.62 5.82
C TRP A 724 -13.88 25.03 4.86
N THR A 725 -14.22 25.81 3.85
CA THR A 725 -13.26 26.35 2.89
C THR A 725 -13.11 27.84 3.09
N PHE A 726 -11.91 28.37 2.99
CA PHE A 726 -11.60 29.79 3.11
C PHE A 726 -10.52 30.19 2.10
N GLY A 727 -10.58 31.46 1.66
CA GLY A 727 -9.69 31.92 0.58
C GLY A 727 -9.90 31.16 -0.72
N GLN A 728 -8.84 30.97 -1.48
CA GLN A 728 -8.89 30.29 -2.78
C GLN A 728 -8.58 28.80 -2.67
N THR A 729 -7.73 28.40 -1.73
CA THR A 729 -7.20 27.04 -1.61
C THR A 729 -7.30 26.48 -0.19
N GLY A 730 -7.58 27.33 0.79
CA GLY A 730 -7.59 26.95 2.19
C GLY A 730 -8.81 26.15 2.61
N TYR A 731 -8.60 25.16 3.45
CA TYR A 731 -9.68 24.44 4.12
C TYR A 731 -9.30 24.05 5.54
N VAL A 732 -10.31 23.88 6.39
CA VAL A 732 -10.24 23.14 7.65
C VAL A 732 -11.35 22.13 7.65
N ALA A 733 -11.08 20.93 8.09
CA ALA A 733 -12.06 19.87 8.22
C ALA A 733 -12.00 19.25 9.61
N PHE A 734 -13.15 19.08 10.23
CA PHE A 734 -13.32 18.20 11.37
C PHE A 734 -13.69 16.81 10.84
N VAL A 735 -12.99 15.79 11.31
CA VAL A 735 -13.18 14.40 10.89
C VAL A 735 -13.40 13.55 12.13
N ALA A 736 -14.51 12.84 12.17
CA ALA A 736 -14.79 11.79 13.13
C ALA A 736 -14.86 10.46 12.38
N GLU A 737 -14.08 9.48 12.81
CA GLU A 737 -14.01 8.16 12.19
C GLU A 737 -13.99 7.08 13.27
N TRP A 738 -14.69 5.98 13.02
CA TRP A 738 -14.75 4.88 13.96
C TRP A 738 -14.59 3.56 13.23
N LEU A 739 -13.42 2.94 13.41
CA LEU A 739 -13.15 1.60 12.95
C LEU A 739 -13.77 0.57 13.91
N ASN A 740 -14.46 -0.43 13.38
CA ASN A 740 -15.13 -1.47 14.15
C ASN A 740 -16.06 -0.91 15.24
N ALA A 741 -16.97 -0.03 14.82
CA ALA A 741 -17.98 0.56 15.73
C ALA A 741 -18.96 -0.50 16.31
N THR A 742 -19.01 -1.69 15.73
CA THR A 742 -19.78 -2.83 16.23
C THR A 742 -19.11 -3.56 17.39
N LEU A 743 -17.89 -3.18 17.76
CA LEU A 743 -17.11 -3.80 18.83
C LEU A 743 -16.97 -5.32 18.66
N ARG A 744 -16.92 -5.79 17.43
CA ARG A 744 -16.80 -7.22 17.15
C ARG A 744 -15.40 -7.71 17.49
N LYS A 745 -15.31 -8.77 18.27
CA LYS A 745 -14.08 -9.50 18.55
C LYS A 745 -13.73 -10.44 17.40
N GLU A 746 -12.46 -10.71 17.21
CA GLU A 746 -11.97 -11.63 16.18
C GLU A 746 -11.21 -12.79 16.82
N ALA A 747 -11.49 -14.00 16.35
CA ALA A 747 -10.73 -15.16 16.77
C ALA A 747 -9.39 -15.21 16.00
N PHE A 748 -8.30 -15.16 16.73
CA PHE A 748 -6.96 -15.06 16.14
C PHE A 748 -6.02 -16.22 16.53
N SER A 749 -6.18 -16.80 17.70
CA SER A 749 -5.36 -17.90 18.22
C SER A 749 -6.22 -19.08 18.61
N LEU A 750 -5.57 -20.23 18.88
CA LEU A 750 -6.20 -21.44 19.39
C LEU A 750 -5.74 -21.67 20.83
N GLU A 751 -6.66 -22.00 21.67
CA GLU A 751 -6.39 -22.58 22.98
C GLU A 751 -6.71 -24.07 22.91
N CYS A 752 -5.66 -24.88 22.95
CA CYS A 752 -5.79 -26.34 22.92
C CYS A 752 -5.64 -26.92 24.33
N ALA A 753 -6.49 -27.84 24.69
CA ALA A 753 -6.43 -28.49 26.00
C ALA A 753 -5.10 -29.24 26.16
N SER A 754 -4.33 -28.88 27.18
CA SER A 754 -3.16 -29.66 27.58
C SER A 754 -3.64 -30.92 28.30
N PHE A 755 -3.39 -32.10 27.72
CA PHE A 755 -3.59 -33.35 28.45
C PHE A 755 -2.45 -33.49 29.47
N GLY A 756 -2.84 -33.69 30.72
CA GLY A 756 -1.93 -34.21 31.74
C GLY A 756 -1.30 -35.54 31.29
N ASP A 757 -0.19 -35.94 31.86
CA ASP A 757 0.72 -37.04 31.48
C ASP A 757 0.17 -38.42 31.20
N SER A 758 -0.99 -38.54 30.54
CA SER A 758 -1.55 -39.80 30.12
C SER A 758 -0.93 -40.26 28.80
N PRO A 759 -0.21 -41.39 28.78
CA PRO A 759 0.51 -41.85 27.60
C PRO A 759 -0.37 -42.49 26.52
N ASP A 760 -1.66 -42.51 26.69
CA ASP A 760 -2.56 -43.26 25.79
C ASP A 760 -3.13 -42.32 24.71
N LEU A 761 -2.38 -42.23 23.59
CA LEU A 761 -2.72 -41.47 22.37
C LEU A 761 -3.85 -42.14 21.52
N THR A 762 -4.41 -43.28 21.97
CA THR A 762 -5.30 -44.08 21.17
C THR A 762 -6.79 -43.85 21.47
N THR A 763 -7.15 -43.18 22.55
CA THR A 763 -8.54 -42.89 22.86
C THR A 763 -8.99 -41.61 22.18
N SER A 764 -9.79 -41.74 21.13
CA SER A 764 -10.57 -40.66 20.53
C SER A 764 -11.55 -40.09 21.56
N LEU A 765 -11.24 -38.92 22.15
CA LEU A 765 -12.19 -38.19 22.97
C LEU A 765 -13.21 -37.49 22.06
N PRO A 766 -14.51 -37.60 22.35
CA PRO A 766 -15.51 -36.81 21.64
C PRO A 766 -15.43 -35.35 22.05
N GLY A 767 -15.26 -34.47 21.08
CA GLY A 767 -15.28 -33.01 21.27
C GLY A 767 -14.07 -32.33 20.69
N SER A 768 -14.23 -31.05 20.28
CA SER A 768 -13.13 -30.23 19.80
C SER A 768 -12.10 -29.99 20.91
N ARG A 769 -10.83 -30.28 20.62
CA ARG A 769 -9.71 -30.20 21.59
C ARG A 769 -9.14 -28.78 21.66
N CYS A 770 -9.39 -28.01 20.61
CA CYS A 770 -8.93 -26.63 20.51
C CYS A 770 -10.11 -25.68 20.38
N LYS A 771 -10.08 -24.56 21.09
CA LYS A 771 -11.10 -23.52 21.00
C LYS A 771 -10.47 -22.26 20.40
N PRO A 772 -11.10 -21.64 19.39
CA PRO A 772 -10.68 -20.32 18.93
C PRO A 772 -10.76 -19.29 20.06
N GLN A 773 -9.65 -18.61 20.32
CA GLN A 773 -9.61 -17.48 21.24
C GLN A 773 -9.88 -16.18 20.51
N GLU A 774 -10.85 -15.42 21.01
CA GLU A 774 -11.17 -14.11 20.53
C GLU A 774 -10.26 -13.06 21.14
N VAL A 775 -9.73 -12.16 20.30
CA VAL A 775 -8.94 -11.00 20.68
C VAL A 775 -9.73 -9.72 20.41
N GLY A 776 -9.54 -8.76 21.22
CA GLY A 776 -10.13 -7.43 21.05
C GLY A 776 -11.42 -7.24 21.86
N PRO A 777 -12.34 -6.36 21.45
CA PRO A 777 -12.46 -5.80 20.07
C PRO A 777 -11.34 -4.84 19.70
N ILE A 778 -10.71 -5.02 18.54
CA ILE A 778 -9.85 -3.98 17.97
C ILE A 778 -10.78 -2.91 17.39
N THR A 779 -10.96 -1.84 18.13
CA THR A 779 -11.79 -0.69 17.77
C THR A 779 -10.98 0.58 17.88
N ILE A 780 -11.09 1.47 16.89
CA ILE A 780 -10.32 2.71 16.84
C ILE A 780 -11.28 3.86 16.57
N PRO A 781 -11.81 4.51 17.63
CA PRO A 781 -12.45 5.81 17.48
C PRO A 781 -11.36 6.85 17.21
N SER A 782 -11.58 7.72 16.26
CA SER A 782 -10.67 8.82 15.91
C SER A 782 -11.46 10.10 15.72
N LEU A 783 -11.01 11.14 16.36
CA LEU A 783 -11.46 12.50 16.18
C LEU A 783 -10.26 13.33 15.77
N GLY A 784 -10.44 14.23 14.81
CA GLY A 784 -9.33 15.06 14.38
C GLY A 784 -9.77 16.30 13.64
N VAL A 785 -8.82 17.20 13.53
CA VAL A 785 -8.92 18.39 12.68
C VAL A 785 -7.79 18.29 11.67
N GLU A 786 -8.11 18.48 10.42
CA GLU A 786 -7.14 18.57 9.35
C GLU A 786 -7.35 19.84 8.54
N GLY A 787 -6.29 20.37 7.98
CA GLY A 787 -6.36 21.59 7.17
C GLY A 787 -5.23 21.67 6.18
N GLY A 788 -5.43 22.49 5.16
CA GLY A 788 -4.42 22.72 4.13
C GLY A 788 -4.72 23.98 3.33
N PHE A 789 -3.74 24.41 2.57
CA PHE A 789 -3.82 25.61 1.71
C PHE A 789 -2.86 25.52 0.55
#